data_5c18a6543e96a82d089cc0cf52a9f81d
#
_entry.id   5c18a6543e96a82d089cc0cf52a9f81d
#
_cell.length_a   1.000
_cell.length_b   1.000
_cell.length_c   1.000
_cell.angle_alpha   90.00
_cell.angle_beta   90.00
_cell.angle_gamma   90.00
#
_symmetry.space_group_name_H-M   'P 1'
#
loop_
_entity.id
_entity.type
_entity.pdbx_description
1 polymer ?
#
loop_
_entity_poly.entity_id
_entity_poly.type
_entity_poly.pdbx_seq_one_letter_code
_entity_poly.pdbx_strand_id
1 'polypeptide(L)'
;MKNTKPKVRLWSVLTGLTAILTVAAIVGNIIANQYATTINVALNASTYKIIHGENTGDTEYFKKGFASDEEREAYEAELCATVEAEGAALLKNENNALPLASGAKVSLFGHGSVDLMYGGTGSGSVDTSKAPNLKQALEAQGITINQTLWDLYSSDSMMSKYSRLTPASISDTLEANTQYAVNEAPWSALSSAESRFAEYGDAAIVVLSRSGGEGADLPSGENGTNDSWISGQEGDGNYLALSAEEIELLQNLKALKENGTFKKIVVLINSSNAIELDFLNPEICGEDYGIDAAMWIGDVGQTGINGVGQLLSGAVTPSGSLVDTYLYDNMANPAMYNFYTQAYPNAAEYNLLTEGADVQGMYSVYQEGIYLGYRYFETRYEDVVMGTAKAGDYNWATTVAYPFGYGDSYTTFAYSNFNVTESDDTFTVTLKVTNTGKTFSGKETVQIYFQSPYTAYDKANGIEKAAAELCGFAKTDVLAPGASEDVTITVPKSELRTYDANNAKTYIVDAGDYYFTAATDSHNAVNNILAAKGYTVENTNGRMTENGSTDLVWKWTNDTLDTTTFSTGANGTAITNLFDESDPNKSSNAPGSVTWMSRSDWTGTIPTAPAQLTANETLAASLAFTQYDGSEANSVEMPTLGAKNGLTLASMIGKDFDDPEWDTLLDQLTYSEMVQTITLGFHNTAAAASIGKTATKDENGPQGLTAALTGGASAMCYTSEDVMAATFNVDLINEVGRCIGEDCLAMGYSGLYGPGINMHRTAYSGRNFEYYSEDPFVAGTICAAEVQGIQSKGVYVYLKHVALNDSETSRRGVNTWLNEQTAREIYLEVADKAITDGGAWSVMTGFNRWGATWCGANANLLTGFLRGELGMRGMCITDFSGSSQYMDLVDGLIAGSDIWDSPMPKIHTTKAANYENDAYIVTQMRNAMHHILYTVVNSNAMNGWASTDTLKTITPWWQTAIYALIAVLAVLTILCAWQLSKALKAKKSMVDTAPAADQK
;
A
#
# COMPACT_ATOMS: atom_id res chain seq x y z
N MET A 1 75.93 -3.41 -18.53
CA MET A 1 74.96 -3.82 -17.49
C MET A 1 73.84 -2.82 -17.12
N LYS A 2 74.01 -1.49 -17.34
CA LYS A 2 73.01 -0.50 -16.88
C LYS A 2 71.69 -0.43 -17.67
N ASN A 3 71.58 -0.95 -18.91
CA ASN A 3 70.42 -0.76 -19.80
C ASN A 3 69.41 -1.91 -19.84
N THR A 4 69.69 -3.12 -19.35
CA THR A 4 68.79 -4.27 -19.42
C THR A 4 68.03 -4.52 -18.10
N LYS A 5 68.63 -4.16 -16.95
CA LYS A 5 67.94 -4.30 -15.62
C LYS A 5 66.64 -3.51 -15.56
N PRO A 6 66.55 -2.21 -15.98
CA PRO A 6 65.32 -1.45 -15.97
C PRO A 6 64.24 -2.04 -16.90
N LYS A 7 64.62 -2.54 -18.12
CA LYS A 7 63.68 -3.17 -19.03
C LYS A 7 63.08 -4.48 -18.49
N VAL A 8 63.83 -5.36 -17.86
CA VAL A 8 63.35 -6.55 -17.21
C VAL A 8 62.40 -6.21 -16.06
N ARG A 9 62.76 -5.25 -15.22
CA ARG A 9 61.92 -4.78 -14.12
C ARG A 9 60.61 -4.20 -14.63
N LEU A 10 60.62 -3.34 -15.62
CA LEU A 10 59.44 -2.77 -16.28
C LEU A 10 58.50 -3.83 -16.78
N TRP A 11 59.00 -4.75 -17.61
CA TRP A 11 58.15 -5.81 -18.22
C TRP A 11 57.69 -6.84 -17.22
N SER A 12 58.41 -7.12 -16.13
CA SER A 12 57.94 -7.94 -15.01
C SER A 12 56.77 -7.31 -14.31
N VAL A 13 56.84 -6.01 -14.03
CA VAL A 13 55.76 -5.25 -13.38
C VAL A 13 54.50 -5.19 -14.28
N LEU A 14 54.72 -4.87 -15.58
CA LEU A 14 53.59 -4.79 -16.52
C LEU A 14 52.93 -6.16 -16.75
N THR A 15 53.73 -7.23 -16.88
CA THR A 15 53.17 -8.61 -16.99
C THR A 15 52.38 -8.98 -15.73
N GLY A 16 52.93 -8.69 -14.54
CA GLY A 16 52.21 -8.94 -13.27
C GLY A 16 50.90 -8.16 -13.16
N LEU A 17 50.96 -6.86 -13.49
CA LEU A 17 49.77 -5.98 -13.41
C LEU A 17 48.68 -6.43 -14.39
N THR A 18 49.05 -6.68 -15.68
CA THR A 18 48.04 -7.10 -16.67
C THR A 18 47.49 -8.50 -16.37
N ALA A 19 48.28 -9.41 -15.82
CA ALA A 19 47.81 -10.72 -15.39
C ALA A 19 46.79 -10.61 -14.22
N ILE A 20 47.11 -9.75 -13.22
CA ILE A 20 46.18 -9.49 -12.10
C ILE A 20 44.86 -8.89 -12.62
N LEU A 21 44.94 -7.90 -13.52
CA LEU A 21 43.74 -7.30 -14.12
C LEU A 21 42.94 -8.29 -14.96
N THR A 22 43.60 -9.19 -15.69
CA THR A 22 42.93 -10.26 -16.44
C THR A 22 42.17 -11.21 -15.50
N VAL A 23 42.81 -11.64 -14.40
CA VAL A 23 42.17 -12.50 -13.39
C VAL A 23 41.00 -11.75 -12.72
N ALA A 24 41.19 -10.50 -12.34
CA ALA A 24 40.15 -9.69 -11.76
C ALA A 24 38.93 -9.53 -12.69
N ALA A 25 39.18 -9.31 -14.00
CA ALA A 25 38.08 -9.20 -14.97
C ALA A 25 37.36 -10.56 -15.17
N ILE A 26 38.06 -11.69 -15.12
CA ILE A 26 37.44 -13.03 -15.17
C ILE A 26 36.59 -13.28 -13.91
N VAL A 27 37.11 -12.99 -12.74
CA VAL A 27 36.36 -13.13 -11.48
C VAL A 27 35.13 -12.20 -11.47
N GLY A 28 35.35 -10.95 -11.90
CA GLY A 28 34.25 -10.00 -12.06
C GLY A 28 33.16 -10.48 -13.02
N ASN A 29 33.55 -11.11 -14.14
CA ASN A 29 32.60 -11.72 -15.07
C ASN A 29 31.83 -12.90 -14.44
N ILE A 30 32.49 -13.74 -13.64
CA ILE A 30 31.81 -14.86 -12.94
C ILE A 30 30.77 -14.31 -11.97
N ILE A 31 31.12 -13.27 -11.22
CA ILE A 31 30.19 -12.62 -10.29
C ILE A 31 29.04 -11.96 -11.06
N ALA A 32 29.33 -11.17 -12.10
CA ALA A 32 28.32 -10.50 -12.90
C ALA A 32 27.33 -11.49 -13.55
N ASN A 33 27.80 -12.65 -13.98
CA ASN A 33 26.93 -13.69 -14.52
C ASN A 33 25.97 -14.30 -13.50
N GLN A 34 26.30 -14.29 -12.20
CA GLN A 34 25.37 -14.72 -11.14
C GLN A 34 24.21 -13.73 -10.94
N TYR A 35 24.42 -12.47 -11.29
CA TYR A 35 23.42 -11.40 -11.19
C TYR A 35 22.95 -10.92 -12.57
N ALA A 36 23.11 -11.76 -13.61
CA ALA A 36 22.85 -11.35 -14.99
C ALA A 36 21.43 -10.83 -15.21
N THR A 37 20.43 -11.43 -14.57
CA THR A 37 19.02 -10.99 -14.68
C THR A 37 18.85 -9.58 -14.13
N THR A 38 19.30 -9.31 -12.92
CA THR A 38 19.26 -7.97 -12.29
C THR A 38 20.04 -6.94 -13.12
N ILE A 39 21.23 -7.31 -13.60
CA ILE A 39 22.06 -6.42 -14.45
C ILE A 39 21.34 -6.11 -15.76
N ASN A 40 20.71 -7.11 -16.39
CA ASN A 40 19.97 -6.90 -17.64
C ASN A 40 18.81 -5.94 -17.44
N VAL A 41 18.06 -6.08 -16.36
CA VAL A 41 16.97 -5.16 -16.00
C VAL A 41 17.51 -3.75 -15.75
N ALA A 42 18.51 -3.60 -14.88
CA ALA A 42 19.10 -2.30 -14.54
C ALA A 42 19.72 -1.57 -15.73
N LEU A 43 20.34 -2.30 -16.66
CA LEU A 43 20.99 -1.75 -17.86
C LEU A 43 20.09 -1.72 -19.10
N ASN A 44 18.83 -2.10 -18.98
CA ASN A 44 17.91 -2.31 -20.10
C ASN A 44 18.56 -3.14 -21.24
N ALA A 45 19.22 -4.24 -20.88
CA ALA A 45 19.99 -5.05 -21.80
C ALA A 45 19.20 -6.29 -22.23
N SER A 46 18.86 -6.37 -23.52
CA SER A 46 18.19 -7.54 -24.09
C SER A 46 19.13 -8.74 -24.21
N THR A 47 18.63 -9.92 -23.84
CA THR A 47 19.27 -11.23 -24.06
C THR A 47 18.75 -11.94 -25.30
N TYR A 48 17.84 -11.30 -26.05
CA TYR A 48 17.21 -11.86 -27.26
C TYR A 48 17.07 -10.82 -28.33
N LYS A 49 16.88 -11.34 -29.56
CA LYS A 49 16.36 -10.59 -30.70
C LYS A 49 15.13 -11.33 -31.21
N ILE A 50 14.04 -10.59 -31.37
CA ILE A 50 12.84 -11.10 -32.05
C ILE A 50 13.17 -11.26 -33.52
N ILE A 51 12.86 -12.43 -34.08
CA ILE A 51 12.89 -12.70 -35.51
C ILE A 51 11.42 -12.75 -35.94
N HIS A 52 10.96 -11.69 -36.57
CA HIS A 52 9.60 -11.61 -37.08
C HIS A 52 9.38 -12.62 -38.18
N GLY A 53 8.29 -13.39 -38.08
CA GLY A 53 7.78 -14.24 -39.15
C GLY A 53 7.05 -13.43 -40.20
N GLU A 54 6.21 -14.07 -41.00
CA GLU A 54 5.33 -13.37 -41.92
C GLU A 54 4.27 -12.63 -41.07
N ASN A 55 4.34 -11.30 -41.01
CA ASN A 55 3.43 -10.48 -40.20
C ASN A 55 2.07 -10.44 -40.87
N THR A 56 1.01 -10.75 -40.13
CA THR A 56 -0.35 -10.90 -40.62
C THR A 56 -1.36 -9.91 -40.01
N GLY A 57 -0.94 -8.93 -39.18
CA GLY A 57 -1.87 -7.99 -38.53
C GLY A 57 -1.23 -6.91 -37.68
N ASP A 58 -2.10 -6.13 -37.05
CA ASP A 58 -1.74 -5.18 -35.99
C ASP A 58 -1.34 -5.99 -34.72
N THR A 59 -0.12 -5.82 -34.28
CA THR A 59 0.42 -6.49 -33.08
C THR A 59 0.57 -5.52 -31.90
N GLU A 60 0.08 -4.30 -32.02
CA GLU A 60 0.04 -3.33 -30.91
C GLU A 60 -1.31 -3.51 -30.15
N TYR A 61 -1.34 -4.48 -29.26
CA TYR A 61 -2.54 -4.86 -28.50
C TYR A 61 -2.96 -3.76 -27.53
N PHE A 62 -2.01 -3.08 -26.91
CA PHE A 62 -2.22 -1.97 -25.98
C PHE A 62 -1.57 -0.72 -26.55
N LYS A 63 -2.39 0.30 -26.84
CA LYS A 63 -1.97 1.53 -27.54
C LYS A 63 -1.83 2.68 -26.57
N LYS A 64 -0.82 3.53 -26.80
CA LYS A 64 -0.67 4.80 -26.11
C LYS A 64 -1.86 5.72 -26.42
N GLY A 65 -2.37 6.40 -25.37
CA GLY A 65 -3.50 7.35 -25.49
C GLY A 65 -3.07 8.77 -25.79
N PHE A 66 -1.81 9.13 -25.51
CA PHE A 66 -1.28 10.50 -25.70
C PHE A 66 -0.36 10.57 -26.92
N ALA A 67 -0.36 11.75 -27.58
CA ALA A 67 0.45 11.96 -28.77
C ALA A 67 1.94 12.20 -28.47
N SER A 68 2.28 12.66 -27.24
CA SER A 68 3.63 12.84 -26.76
C SER A 68 3.74 12.69 -25.24
N ASP A 69 4.97 12.51 -24.75
CA ASP A 69 5.22 12.44 -23.31
C ASP A 69 4.93 13.77 -22.62
N GLU A 70 5.18 14.92 -23.28
CA GLU A 70 4.88 16.25 -22.74
C GLU A 70 3.37 16.47 -22.57
N GLU A 71 2.54 15.96 -23.50
CA GLU A 71 1.08 16.03 -23.38
C GLU A 71 0.60 15.17 -22.22
N ARG A 72 1.15 13.97 -22.07
CA ARG A 72 0.84 13.06 -20.97
C ARG A 72 1.20 13.70 -19.62
N GLU A 73 2.47 14.12 -19.43
CA GLU A 73 2.95 14.71 -18.18
C GLU A 73 2.12 15.97 -17.78
N ALA A 74 1.74 16.79 -18.74
CA ALA A 74 0.91 17.96 -18.46
C ALA A 74 -0.50 17.60 -18.02
N TYR A 75 -1.11 16.59 -18.65
CA TYR A 75 -2.42 16.09 -18.27
C TYR A 75 -2.41 15.45 -16.87
N GLU A 76 -1.42 14.62 -16.59
CA GLU A 76 -1.24 13.93 -15.31
C GLU A 76 -1.01 14.92 -14.16
N ALA A 77 -0.26 16.00 -14.41
CA ALA A 77 -0.05 17.05 -13.42
C ALA A 77 -1.36 17.79 -13.04
N GLU A 78 -2.26 18.01 -14.01
CA GLU A 78 -3.58 18.57 -13.74
C GLU A 78 -4.50 17.56 -13.06
N LEU A 79 -4.43 16.30 -13.47
CA LEU A 79 -5.21 15.22 -12.87
C LEU A 79 -4.83 15.02 -11.38
N CYS A 80 -3.55 15.01 -11.04
CA CYS A 80 -3.09 14.92 -9.65
C CYS A 80 -3.61 16.10 -8.80
N ALA A 81 -3.58 17.34 -9.34
CA ALA A 81 -4.15 18.48 -8.65
C ALA A 81 -5.69 18.39 -8.52
N THR A 82 -6.36 17.76 -9.46
CA THR A 82 -7.81 17.51 -9.41
C THR A 82 -8.16 16.47 -8.35
N VAL A 83 -7.40 15.37 -8.26
CA VAL A 83 -7.58 14.34 -7.23
C VAL A 83 -7.43 14.96 -5.84
N GLU A 84 -6.40 15.76 -5.63
CA GLU A 84 -6.19 16.47 -4.37
C GLU A 84 -7.34 17.43 -4.04
N ALA A 85 -7.80 18.20 -5.01
CA ALA A 85 -8.90 19.14 -4.81
C ALA A 85 -10.25 18.47 -4.52
N GLU A 86 -10.48 17.25 -5.03
CA GLU A 86 -11.68 16.45 -4.74
C GLU A 86 -11.53 15.57 -3.49
N GLY A 87 -10.30 15.24 -3.06
CA GLY A 87 -10.02 14.37 -1.92
C GLY A 87 -9.78 15.13 -0.61
N ALA A 88 -9.20 16.33 -0.66
CA ALA A 88 -8.97 17.11 0.56
C ALA A 88 -10.28 17.46 1.27
N ALA A 89 -10.35 17.17 2.58
CA ALA A 89 -11.56 17.33 3.39
C ALA A 89 -11.52 18.61 4.24
N LEU A 90 -12.52 19.46 4.08
CA LEU A 90 -12.72 20.62 4.97
C LEU A 90 -13.35 20.16 6.28
N LEU A 91 -12.64 20.36 7.41
CA LEU A 91 -13.07 19.92 8.72
C LEU A 91 -13.78 21.03 9.52
N LYS A 92 -13.32 22.27 9.36
CA LYS A 92 -13.83 23.40 10.10
C LYS A 92 -13.78 24.66 9.23
N ASN A 93 -14.85 25.47 9.24
CA ASN A 93 -14.88 26.75 8.51
C ASN A 93 -15.77 27.79 9.18
N GLU A 94 -15.35 28.29 10.34
CA GLU A 94 -16.11 29.27 11.10
C GLU A 94 -16.13 30.65 10.40
N ASN A 95 -17.29 31.28 10.42
CA ASN A 95 -17.51 32.62 9.86
C ASN A 95 -17.05 32.78 8.39
N ASN A 96 -17.06 31.70 7.61
CA ASN A 96 -16.54 31.66 6.24
C ASN A 96 -15.07 32.15 6.17
N ALA A 97 -14.23 31.61 7.03
CA ALA A 97 -12.82 31.91 7.07
C ALA A 97 -12.15 31.55 5.73
N LEU A 98 -12.58 30.46 5.12
CA LEU A 98 -12.26 30.03 3.77
C LEU A 98 -13.49 30.21 2.85
N PRO A 99 -13.31 30.48 1.56
CA PRO A 99 -12.04 30.73 0.88
C PRO A 99 -11.41 32.07 1.26
N LEU A 100 -10.08 32.20 0.98
CA LEU A 100 -9.35 33.46 1.15
C LEU A 100 -9.84 34.50 0.14
N ALA A 101 -9.81 35.75 0.53
CA ALA A 101 -10.18 36.83 -0.39
C ALA A 101 -9.16 36.94 -1.55
N SER A 102 -9.64 37.32 -2.74
CA SER A 102 -8.77 37.59 -3.90
C SER A 102 -7.70 38.62 -3.56
N GLY A 103 -6.44 38.30 -3.82
CA GLY A 103 -5.29 39.13 -3.51
C GLY A 103 -4.90 39.17 -2.02
N ALA A 104 -5.35 38.22 -1.23
CA ALA A 104 -5.01 38.13 0.19
C ALA A 104 -3.48 38.08 0.38
N LYS A 105 -3.01 38.66 1.50
CA LYS A 105 -1.63 38.62 1.93
C LYS A 105 -1.54 37.77 3.18
N VAL A 106 -0.80 36.65 3.11
CA VAL A 106 -0.78 35.63 4.15
C VAL A 106 0.64 35.32 4.65
N SER A 107 0.74 34.83 5.88
CA SER A 107 1.97 34.29 6.46
C SER A 107 1.82 32.77 6.63
N LEU A 108 2.81 32.00 6.14
CA LEU A 108 2.87 30.54 6.25
C LEU A 108 3.70 30.15 7.44
N PHE A 109 3.17 29.34 8.33
CA PHE A 109 3.78 28.89 9.57
C PHE A 109 3.89 27.38 9.65
N GLY A 110 4.78 26.91 10.52
CA GLY A 110 5.14 25.53 10.68
C GLY A 110 6.20 25.10 9.66
N HIS A 111 7.14 24.25 10.08
CA HIS A 111 8.16 23.74 9.15
C HIS A 111 7.51 22.98 7.97
N GLY A 112 6.35 22.33 8.20
CA GLY A 112 5.56 21.68 7.15
C GLY A 112 5.18 22.62 6.00
N SER A 113 5.15 23.94 6.20
CA SER A 113 4.87 24.88 5.11
C SER A 113 5.95 24.90 4.02
N VAL A 114 7.19 24.59 4.36
CA VAL A 114 8.35 24.51 3.46
C VAL A 114 8.84 23.09 3.23
N ASP A 115 8.40 22.12 4.05
CA ASP A 115 8.75 20.70 4.03
C ASP A 115 7.48 19.84 4.05
N LEU A 116 6.72 19.92 2.95
CA LEU A 116 5.46 19.20 2.78
C LEU A 116 5.67 17.69 2.72
N MET A 117 4.64 16.94 3.13
CA MET A 117 4.49 15.54 2.76
C MET A 117 3.86 15.43 1.38
N TYR A 118 4.65 14.94 0.43
CA TYR A 118 4.19 14.61 -0.91
C TYR A 118 3.81 13.12 -1.04
N GLY A 119 4.31 12.29 -0.16
CA GLY A 119 4.11 10.86 -0.02
C GLY A 119 5.02 10.30 1.07
N GLY A 120 4.79 9.07 1.50
CA GLY A 120 5.62 8.40 2.51
C GLY A 120 7.01 8.02 2.02
N THR A 121 7.72 7.23 2.83
CA THR A 121 9.07 6.73 2.49
C THR A 121 9.03 5.24 2.12
N GLY A 122 10.08 4.74 1.47
CA GLY A 122 10.20 3.35 1.04
C GLY A 122 9.77 3.12 -0.40
N SER A 123 9.14 1.98 -0.68
CA SER A 123 8.70 1.58 -2.03
C SER A 123 7.60 2.46 -2.62
N GLY A 124 6.83 3.16 -1.76
CA GLY A 124 5.79 4.13 -2.15
C GLY A 124 6.27 5.58 -2.17
N SER A 125 7.59 5.86 -2.15
CA SER A 125 8.11 7.23 -2.11
C SER A 125 7.91 8.00 -3.42
N VAL A 126 7.73 9.32 -3.29
CA VAL A 126 7.47 10.25 -4.40
C VAL A 126 8.76 10.99 -4.82
N ASP A 127 9.01 11.12 -6.11
CA ASP A 127 10.05 12.01 -6.63
C ASP A 127 9.58 13.49 -6.57
N THR A 128 10.07 14.21 -5.60
CA THR A 128 9.72 15.63 -5.37
C THR A 128 10.58 16.62 -6.14
N SER A 129 11.52 16.16 -6.97
CA SER A 129 12.52 17.03 -7.63
C SER A 129 11.89 18.10 -8.54
N LYS A 130 10.68 17.87 -9.04
CA LYS A 130 9.91 18.80 -9.89
C LYS A 130 8.62 19.27 -9.21
N ALA A 131 8.34 18.87 -7.98
CA ALA A 131 7.11 19.20 -7.29
C ALA A 131 7.02 20.70 -6.98
N PRO A 132 5.88 21.36 -7.24
CA PRO A 132 5.61 22.71 -6.75
C PRO A 132 5.47 22.70 -5.23
N ASN A 133 5.79 23.80 -4.58
CA ASN A 133 5.59 23.97 -3.15
C ASN A 133 4.33 24.80 -2.85
N LEU A 134 3.89 24.84 -1.59
CA LEU A 134 2.70 25.58 -1.15
C LEU A 134 2.74 27.06 -1.54
N LYS A 135 3.91 27.71 -1.42
CA LYS A 135 4.05 29.12 -1.83
C LYS A 135 3.74 29.30 -3.31
N GLN A 136 4.30 28.47 -4.19
CA GLN A 136 4.06 28.54 -5.63
C GLN A 136 2.58 28.28 -5.96
N ALA A 137 1.95 27.33 -5.30
CA ALA A 137 0.54 27.00 -5.49
C ALA A 137 -0.35 28.20 -5.12
N LEU A 138 -0.09 28.86 -4.00
CA LEU A 138 -0.86 30.04 -3.56
C LEU A 138 -0.60 31.28 -4.44
N GLU A 139 0.66 31.51 -4.83
CA GLU A 139 1.00 32.62 -5.74
C GLU A 139 0.36 32.45 -7.12
N ALA A 140 0.21 31.23 -7.62
CA ALA A 140 -0.53 30.92 -8.84
C ALA A 140 -2.01 31.32 -8.76
N GLN A 141 -2.59 31.34 -7.55
CA GLN A 141 -3.96 31.81 -7.28
C GLN A 141 -4.02 33.32 -6.95
N GLY A 142 -2.92 34.06 -7.10
CA GLY A 142 -2.87 35.50 -6.84
C GLY A 142 -2.81 35.87 -5.34
N ILE A 143 -2.51 34.94 -4.47
CA ILE A 143 -2.28 35.16 -3.04
C ILE A 143 -0.82 35.55 -2.82
N THR A 144 -0.57 36.57 -2.00
CA THR A 144 0.77 37.08 -1.75
C THR A 144 1.31 36.56 -0.43
N ILE A 145 2.50 35.94 -0.45
CA ILE A 145 3.10 35.29 0.69
C ILE A 145 4.10 36.21 1.42
N ASN A 146 4.18 36.13 2.74
CA ASN A 146 5.21 36.75 3.55
C ASN A 146 6.59 36.15 3.24
N GLN A 147 7.30 36.75 2.28
CA GLN A 147 8.58 36.25 1.81
C GLN A 147 9.66 36.19 2.91
N THR A 148 9.61 37.11 3.88
CA THR A 148 10.58 37.13 4.98
C THR A 148 10.43 35.89 5.88
N LEU A 149 9.20 35.49 6.17
CA LEU A 149 8.93 34.31 6.98
C LEU A 149 9.26 33.02 6.17
N TRP A 150 8.90 33.00 4.89
CA TRP A 150 9.22 31.90 3.98
C TRP A 150 10.74 31.68 3.89
N ASP A 151 11.51 32.76 3.65
CA ASP A 151 12.97 32.67 3.56
C ASP A 151 13.62 32.23 4.89
N LEU A 152 13.00 32.59 6.02
CA LEU A 152 13.46 32.16 7.32
C LEU A 152 13.30 30.64 7.48
N TYR A 153 12.08 30.12 7.29
CA TYR A 153 11.81 28.66 7.41
C TYR A 153 12.62 27.85 6.40
N SER A 154 12.74 28.30 5.15
CA SER A 154 13.47 27.59 4.09
C SER A 154 14.98 27.77 4.14
N SER A 155 15.53 28.54 5.12
CA SER A 155 16.96 28.71 5.26
C SER A 155 17.66 27.42 5.71
N ASP A 156 18.88 27.18 5.21
CA ASP A 156 19.70 26.00 5.62
C ASP A 156 19.84 25.88 7.15
N SER A 157 19.87 27.01 7.86
CA SER A 157 20.02 27.05 9.33
C SER A 157 18.75 26.58 10.05
N MET A 158 17.56 26.86 9.50
CA MET A 158 16.30 26.40 10.04
C MET A 158 16.06 24.93 9.66
N MET A 159 16.19 24.61 8.38
CA MET A 159 15.97 23.26 7.86
C MET A 159 16.90 22.22 8.52
N SER A 160 18.16 22.53 8.72
CA SER A 160 19.10 21.60 9.37
C SER A 160 18.83 21.37 10.85
N LYS A 161 18.06 22.26 11.50
CA LYS A 161 17.83 22.20 12.94
C LYS A 161 16.40 21.79 13.31
N TYR A 162 15.44 22.15 12.50
CA TYR A 162 14.02 22.07 12.82
C TYR A 162 13.20 21.38 11.71
N SER A 163 13.81 20.53 10.90
CA SER A 163 13.08 19.71 9.95
C SER A 163 12.58 18.42 10.60
N ARG A 164 11.49 17.90 10.07
CA ARG A 164 10.95 16.60 10.45
C ARG A 164 12.01 15.50 10.35
N LEU A 165 12.01 14.56 11.27
CA LEU A 165 12.86 13.39 11.24
C LEU A 165 12.03 12.16 10.90
N THR A 166 12.60 11.32 10.05
CA THR A 166 12.04 10.03 9.65
C THR A 166 13.14 8.96 9.69
N PRO A 167 12.79 7.66 9.82
CA PRO A 167 13.78 6.60 9.74
C PRO A 167 14.63 6.71 8.48
N ALA A 168 15.95 6.58 8.65
CA ALA A 168 16.91 6.70 7.54
C ALA A 168 16.94 5.47 6.62
N SER A 169 16.39 4.34 7.05
CA SER A 169 16.35 3.08 6.30
C SER A 169 15.20 2.20 6.78
N ILE A 170 14.73 1.33 5.90
CA ILE A 170 13.75 0.28 6.22
C ILE A 170 14.36 -0.67 7.24
N SER A 171 13.77 -0.83 8.42
CA SER A 171 14.32 -1.59 9.52
C SER A 171 13.40 -2.65 10.12
N ASP A 172 12.11 -2.58 9.97
CA ASP A 172 11.10 -3.55 10.50
C ASP A 172 11.21 -3.83 12.02
N THR A 173 11.87 -2.98 12.79
CA THR A 173 12.11 -3.17 14.23
C THR A 173 11.51 -2.05 15.06
N LEU A 174 11.21 -2.32 16.32
CA LEU A 174 10.75 -1.29 17.27
C LEU A 174 11.75 -0.12 17.41
N GLU A 175 13.05 -0.36 17.21
CA GLU A 175 14.06 0.68 17.25
C GLU A 175 13.87 1.72 16.14
N ALA A 176 13.38 1.31 14.96
CA ALA A 176 13.10 2.23 13.88
C ALA A 176 11.97 3.22 14.23
N ASN A 177 10.96 2.77 14.97
CA ASN A 177 9.84 3.62 15.40
C ASN A 177 10.32 4.83 16.21
N THR A 178 11.47 4.74 16.86
CA THR A 178 12.05 5.83 17.68
C THR A 178 12.74 6.92 16.87
N GLN A 179 12.75 6.83 15.55
CA GLN A 179 13.45 7.78 14.67
C GLN A 179 12.52 8.85 14.07
N TYR A 180 11.21 8.78 14.34
CA TYR A 180 10.28 9.82 13.94
C TYR A 180 10.31 11.01 14.89
N ALA A 181 10.25 12.23 14.37
CA ALA A 181 10.09 13.46 15.15
C ALA A 181 9.44 14.57 14.34
N VAL A 182 8.55 15.33 14.99
CA VAL A 182 7.97 16.55 14.43
C VAL A 182 9.04 17.61 14.28
N ASN A 183 9.78 17.89 15.35
CA ASN A 183 10.92 18.81 15.42
C ASN A 183 10.59 20.24 14.91
N GLU A 184 9.41 20.76 15.28
CA GLU A 184 8.99 22.12 14.93
C GLU A 184 9.89 23.17 15.56
N ALA A 185 10.00 24.34 14.93
CA ALA A 185 10.77 25.47 15.41
C ALA A 185 10.07 26.18 16.57
N PRO A 186 10.76 26.46 17.70
CA PRO A 186 10.18 27.23 18.79
C PRO A 186 9.89 28.66 18.33
N TRP A 187 8.84 29.29 18.90
CA TRP A 187 8.42 30.65 18.52
C TRP A 187 9.56 31.67 18.49
N SER A 188 10.49 31.59 19.45
CA SER A 188 11.63 32.48 19.53
C SER A 188 12.52 32.49 18.28
N ALA A 189 12.53 31.42 17.51
CA ALA A 189 13.27 31.34 16.24
C ALA A 189 12.65 32.20 15.13
N LEU A 190 11.39 32.61 15.27
CA LEU A 190 10.65 33.39 14.27
C LEU A 190 10.77 34.91 14.45
N SER A 191 11.42 35.37 15.50
CA SER A 191 11.48 36.78 15.96
C SER A 191 11.96 37.77 14.88
N SER A 192 12.84 37.35 13.97
CA SER A 192 13.32 38.20 12.88
C SER A 192 12.24 38.52 11.81
N ALA A 193 11.19 37.70 11.71
CA ALA A 193 10.09 37.88 10.75
C ALA A 193 8.87 38.64 11.34
N GLU A 194 8.75 38.76 12.68
CA GLU A 194 7.58 39.32 13.35
C GLU A 194 7.18 40.72 12.86
N SER A 195 8.17 41.57 12.53
CA SER A 195 7.91 42.92 12.01
C SER A 195 7.11 42.95 10.71
N ARG A 196 7.00 41.81 10.02
CA ARG A 196 6.28 41.73 8.74
C ARG A 196 4.89 41.10 8.88
N PHE A 197 4.54 40.51 10.02
CA PHE A 197 3.27 39.79 10.20
C PHE A 197 2.04 40.67 9.91
N ALA A 198 2.00 41.92 10.43
CA ALA A 198 0.88 42.81 10.20
C ALA A 198 0.63 43.19 8.74
N GLU A 199 1.67 43.17 7.88
CA GLU A 199 1.51 43.42 6.45
C GLU A 199 0.91 42.24 5.72
N TYR A 200 1.14 41.04 6.23
CA TYR A 200 0.67 39.75 5.68
C TYR A 200 -0.33 39.08 6.62
N GLY A 201 -1.18 39.88 7.24
CA GLY A 201 -2.07 39.49 8.33
C GLY A 201 -3.48 39.10 7.88
N ASP A 202 -3.77 38.95 6.57
CA ASP A 202 -5.09 38.49 6.14
C ASP A 202 -5.39 37.07 6.63
N ALA A 203 -4.38 36.22 6.72
CA ALA A 203 -4.43 34.92 7.40
C ALA A 203 -3.05 34.49 7.88
N ALA A 204 -3.00 33.78 9.02
CA ALA A 204 -1.91 32.88 9.40
C ALA A 204 -2.32 31.46 8.95
N ILE A 205 -1.53 30.85 8.07
CA ILE A 205 -1.75 29.48 7.60
C ILE A 205 -0.68 28.61 8.25
N VAL A 206 -1.11 27.65 9.06
CA VAL A 206 -0.24 26.70 9.77
C VAL A 206 -0.32 25.35 9.09
N VAL A 207 0.82 24.75 8.77
CA VAL A 207 0.89 23.39 8.21
C VAL A 207 1.41 22.42 9.27
N LEU A 208 0.54 21.54 9.73
CA LEU A 208 0.89 20.43 10.62
C LEU A 208 1.17 19.20 9.75
N SER A 209 2.39 18.67 9.82
CA SER A 209 2.87 17.63 8.91
C SER A 209 3.37 16.42 9.66
N ARG A 210 2.91 15.21 9.26
CA ARG A 210 3.41 13.94 9.78
C ARG A 210 3.76 13.02 8.63
N SER A 211 4.86 12.27 8.76
CA SER A 211 5.24 11.27 7.76
C SER A 211 4.99 9.86 8.25
N GLY A 212 4.53 9.01 7.35
CA GLY A 212 4.65 7.57 7.47
C GLY A 212 5.79 7.04 6.60
N GLY A 213 6.08 5.75 6.69
CA GLY A 213 7.11 5.13 5.87
C GLY A 213 7.19 3.63 6.06
N GLU A 214 7.69 2.97 5.03
CA GLU A 214 7.90 1.52 5.03
C GLU A 214 8.98 1.10 6.04
N GLY A 215 8.69 0.06 6.82
CA GLY A 215 9.62 -0.56 7.77
C GLY A 215 9.60 0.03 9.17
N ALA A 216 8.71 0.99 9.47
CA ALA A 216 8.58 1.55 10.81
C ALA A 216 7.17 2.07 11.08
N ASP A 217 6.55 1.62 12.17
CA ASP A 217 5.31 2.19 12.69
C ASP A 217 5.59 3.47 13.50
N LEU A 218 4.58 4.32 13.61
CA LEU A 218 4.70 5.59 14.33
C LEU A 218 4.66 5.37 15.85
N PRO A 219 5.40 6.15 16.65
CA PRO A 219 5.38 6.03 18.10
C PRO A 219 4.11 6.65 18.72
N SER A 220 3.46 5.89 19.62
CA SER A 220 2.29 6.34 20.36
C SER A 220 2.60 6.87 21.77
N GLY A 221 3.83 6.72 22.25
CA GLY A 221 4.25 7.12 23.59
C GLY A 221 3.86 6.16 24.71
N GLU A 222 2.73 5.48 24.63
CA GLU A 222 2.18 4.71 25.74
C GLU A 222 2.53 3.21 25.74
N ASN A 223 2.70 2.59 24.59
CA ASN A 223 2.89 1.14 24.49
C ASN A 223 4.35 0.67 24.40
N GLY A 224 5.22 1.27 25.20
CA GLY A 224 6.60 0.79 25.38
C GLY A 224 7.53 1.14 24.24
N THR A 225 7.08 1.96 23.33
CA THR A 225 7.88 2.42 22.20
C THR A 225 8.68 3.67 22.56
N ASN A 226 8.81 4.05 23.83
CA ASN A 226 9.86 4.96 24.18
C ASN A 226 9.51 6.39 24.58
N ASP A 227 9.45 6.66 25.84
CA ASP A 227 9.42 8.00 26.43
C ASP A 227 10.66 8.87 26.10
N SER A 228 11.68 8.30 25.47
CA SER A 228 12.94 8.99 25.15
C SER A 228 13.25 9.05 23.66
N TRP A 229 12.28 8.80 22.83
CA TRP A 229 12.47 8.57 21.40
C TRP A 229 13.03 9.77 20.65
N ILE A 230 12.93 10.97 21.20
CA ILE A 230 13.38 12.12 20.44
C ILE A 230 14.21 13.04 21.30
N SER A 231 15.48 13.15 20.95
CA SER A 231 16.38 14.14 21.48
C SER A 231 15.87 15.54 21.15
N GLY A 232 15.30 16.22 22.15
CA GLY A 232 14.90 17.62 22.07
C GLY A 232 13.40 17.89 21.89
N GLN A 233 12.54 16.88 21.88
CA GLN A 233 11.10 17.07 22.05
C GLN A 233 10.68 16.79 23.51
N GLU A 234 10.05 17.77 24.12
CA GLU A 234 9.30 17.60 25.36
C GLU A 234 7.88 17.20 24.97
N GLY A 235 7.51 15.97 25.23
CA GLY A 235 6.17 15.44 25.00
C GLY A 235 6.07 14.04 25.58
N ASP A 236 4.86 13.48 25.55
CA ASP A 236 4.59 12.12 25.99
C ASP A 236 5.08 11.03 25.01
N GLY A 237 5.72 11.44 23.91
CA GLY A 237 6.20 10.55 22.85
C GLY A 237 5.16 10.19 21.79
N ASN A 238 3.96 10.76 21.85
CA ASN A 238 2.92 10.56 20.85
C ASN A 238 3.18 11.43 19.60
N TYR A 239 3.60 10.79 18.51
CA TYR A 239 3.92 11.49 17.26
C TYR A 239 2.70 12.11 16.56
N LEU A 240 1.50 11.59 16.81
CA LEU A 240 0.26 12.04 16.19
C LEU A 240 -0.47 13.11 17.02
N ALA A 241 -0.02 13.43 18.21
CA ALA A 241 -0.45 14.58 18.97
C ALA A 241 0.32 15.86 18.57
N LEU A 242 -0.13 17.03 18.97
CA LEU A 242 0.63 18.25 18.81
C LEU A 242 1.90 18.23 19.67
N SER A 243 3.03 18.66 19.10
CA SER A 243 4.25 18.91 19.88
C SER A 243 4.15 20.18 20.73
N ALA A 244 5.03 20.30 21.72
CA ALA A 244 5.06 21.50 22.57
C ALA A 244 5.29 22.79 21.75
N GLU A 245 6.13 22.72 20.71
CA GLU A 245 6.42 23.85 19.83
C GLU A 245 5.25 24.18 18.91
N GLU A 246 4.48 23.20 18.44
CA GLU A 246 3.24 23.43 17.69
C GLU A 246 2.16 24.07 18.58
N ILE A 247 2.05 23.65 19.84
CA ILE A 247 1.18 24.29 20.84
C ILE A 247 1.64 25.74 21.08
N GLU A 248 2.93 25.99 21.33
CA GLU A 248 3.49 27.34 21.50
C GLU A 248 3.19 28.20 20.26
N LEU A 249 3.32 27.67 19.07
CA LEU A 249 3.02 28.35 17.82
C LEU A 249 1.54 28.80 17.77
N LEU A 250 0.60 27.89 18.00
CA LEU A 250 -0.84 28.20 17.98
C LEU A 250 -1.23 29.21 19.06
N GLN A 251 -0.70 29.12 20.28
CA GLN A 251 -0.93 30.07 21.37
C GLN A 251 -0.47 31.49 20.99
N ASN A 252 0.72 31.61 20.39
CA ASN A 252 1.23 32.91 19.94
C ASN A 252 0.42 33.47 18.78
N LEU A 253 0.00 32.65 17.83
CA LEU A 253 -0.86 33.08 16.72
C LEU A 253 -2.23 33.54 17.21
N LYS A 254 -2.83 32.87 18.18
CA LYS A 254 -4.04 33.31 18.84
C LYS A 254 -3.86 34.72 19.45
N ALA A 255 -2.79 34.94 20.22
CA ALA A 255 -2.52 36.25 20.81
C ALA A 255 -2.33 37.35 19.75
N LEU A 256 -1.72 37.02 18.61
CA LEU A 256 -1.57 37.94 17.48
C LEU A 256 -2.90 38.17 16.73
N LYS A 257 -3.78 37.24 16.70
CA LYS A 257 -5.14 37.38 16.19
C LYS A 257 -5.98 38.28 17.09
N GLU A 258 -5.93 38.08 18.39
CA GLU A 258 -6.64 38.88 19.38
C GLU A 258 -6.22 40.35 19.39
N ASN A 259 -4.95 40.65 19.11
CA ASN A 259 -4.43 42.01 18.99
C ASN A 259 -4.62 42.62 17.59
N GLY A 260 -5.22 41.87 16.64
CA GLY A 260 -5.53 42.32 15.28
C GLY A 260 -4.38 42.24 14.26
N THR A 261 -3.26 41.62 14.59
CA THR A 261 -2.16 41.35 13.64
C THR A 261 -2.59 40.39 12.54
N PHE A 262 -3.26 39.30 12.92
CA PHE A 262 -3.90 38.35 11.97
C PHE A 262 -5.42 38.47 12.05
N LYS A 263 -6.09 38.30 10.91
CA LYS A 263 -7.56 38.30 10.86
C LYS A 263 -8.14 36.91 11.12
N LYS A 264 -7.42 35.85 10.73
CA LYS A 264 -7.82 34.46 10.87
C LYS A 264 -6.63 33.53 10.97
N ILE A 265 -6.84 32.36 11.54
CA ILE A 265 -5.90 31.23 11.61
C ILE A 265 -6.52 30.05 10.83
N VAL A 266 -5.79 29.55 9.86
CA VAL A 266 -6.14 28.39 9.04
C VAL A 266 -5.13 27.29 9.29
N VAL A 267 -5.58 26.07 9.53
CA VAL A 267 -4.70 24.90 9.72
C VAL A 267 -4.85 23.96 8.54
N LEU A 268 -3.72 23.54 7.96
CA LEU A 268 -3.64 22.46 6.97
C LEU A 268 -3.03 21.25 7.65
N ILE A 269 -3.72 20.11 7.56
CA ILE A 269 -3.27 18.83 8.13
C ILE A 269 -2.71 18.00 6.98
N ASN A 270 -1.38 17.97 6.86
CA ASN A 270 -0.63 17.29 5.81
C ASN A 270 -0.07 15.97 6.36
N SER A 271 -0.94 14.98 6.41
CA SER A 271 -0.66 13.65 6.96
C SER A 271 -1.69 12.65 6.50
N SER A 272 -1.25 11.50 6.01
CA SER A 272 -2.09 10.31 5.77
C SER A 272 -2.37 9.53 7.06
N ASN A 273 -1.54 9.70 8.08
CA ASN A 273 -1.81 9.13 9.40
C ASN A 273 -2.73 10.09 10.17
N ALA A 274 -3.84 9.59 10.70
CA ALA A 274 -4.83 10.39 11.40
C ALA A 274 -4.24 10.98 12.69
N ILE A 275 -3.93 12.29 12.69
CA ILE A 275 -3.48 13.02 13.87
C ILE A 275 -4.64 13.24 14.85
N GLU A 276 -4.35 13.36 16.14
CA GLU A 276 -5.34 13.70 17.15
C GLU A 276 -5.84 15.13 16.96
N LEU A 277 -7.16 15.32 16.98
CA LEU A 277 -7.79 16.60 16.68
C LEU A 277 -8.44 17.29 17.90
N ASP A 278 -7.98 16.98 19.09
CA ASP A 278 -8.42 17.60 20.33
C ASP A 278 -8.24 19.13 20.32
N PHE A 279 -7.17 19.62 19.71
CA PHE A 279 -6.84 21.04 19.58
C PHE A 279 -7.86 21.86 18.75
N LEU A 280 -8.73 21.21 17.99
CA LEU A 280 -9.84 21.86 17.27
C LEU A 280 -11.08 22.05 18.15
N ASN A 281 -11.13 21.40 19.33
CA ASN A 281 -12.25 21.45 20.26
C ASN A 281 -11.84 21.93 21.66
N PRO A 282 -12.08 23.20 22.00
CA PRO A 282 -11.72 23.78 23.31
C PRO A 282 -12.35 23.10 24.53
N GLU A 283 -13.49 22.43 24.37
CA GLU A 283 -14.15 21.70 25.44
C GLU A 283 -13.41 20.40 25.82
N ILE A 284 -12.64 19.87 24.89
CA ILE A 284 -11.83 18.63 25.05
C ILE A 284 -10.43 18.97 25.53
N CYS A 285 -9.66 19.77 24.75
CA CYS A 285 -8.27 20.09 25.11
C CYS A 285 -8.16 21.14 26.24
N GLY A 286 -9.26 21.83 26.59
CA GLY A 286 -9.26 22.84 27.65
C GLY A 286 -8.69 24.19 27.26
N GLU A 287 -8.26 24.39 26.02
CA GLU A 287 -7.71 25.62 25.47
C GLU A 287 -8.29 25.93 24.08
N ASP A 288 -8.69 27.20 23.87
CA ASP A 288 -9.09 27.69 22.56
C ASP A 288 -7.88 28.29 21.84
N TYR A 289 -7.44 27.70 20.76
CA TYR A 289 -6.34 28.19 19.91
C TYR A 289 -6.77 29.21 18.86
N GLY A 290 -8.06 29.56 18.80
CA GLY A 290 -8.59 30.57 17.90
C GLY A 290 -8.55 30.18 16.40
N ILE A 291 -8.57 28.89 16.10
CA ILE A 291 -8.53 28.36 14.74
C ILE A 291 -9.88 28.57 14.07
N ASP A 292 -9.91 29.30 12.94
CA ASP A 292 -11.11 29.62 12.19
C ASP A 292 -11.46 28.58 11.12
N ALA A 293 -10.43 27.94 10.53
CA ALA A 293 -10.63 26.89 9.55
C ALA A 293 -9.54 25.81 9.67
N ALA A 294 -9.91 24.56 9.36
CA ALA A 294 -9.01 23.42 9.28
C ALA A 294 -9.36 22.56 8.08
N MET A 295 -8.36 22.10 7.35
CA MET A 295 -8.50 21.24 6.16
C MET A 295 -7.47 20.10 6.23
N TRP A 296 -7.95 18.87 6.10
CA TRP A 296 -7.09 17.72 5.88
C TRP A 296 -6.72 17.64 4.39
N ILE A 297 -5.43 17.43 4.10
CA ILE A 297 -4.88 17.39 2.74
C ILE A 297 -4.01 16.13 2.51
N GLY A 298 -4.01 15.16 3.41
CA GLY A 298 -3.23 13.91 3.29
C GLY A 298 -1.80 14.14 2.82
N ASP A 299 -1.27 13.24 2.00
CA ASP A 299 0.00 13.38 1.29
C ASP A 299 -0.30 13.77 -0.18
N VAL A 300 0.14 14.97 -0.55
CA VAL A 300 -0.40 15.68 -1.73
C VAL A 300 0.07 15.16 -3.10
N GLY A 301 0.92 14.13 -3.15
CA GLY A 301 1.50 13.69 -4.43
C GLY A 301 2.38 14.74 -5.09
N GLN A 302 2.83 14.47 -6.30
CA GLN A 302 3.85 15.31 -6.95
C GLN A 302 3.34 16.73 -7.27
N THR A 303 2.06 16.89 -7.64
CA THR A 303 1.50 18.19 -8.05
C THR A 303 0.19 18.58 -7.36
N GLY A 304 -0.35 17.74 -6.48
CA GLY A 304 -1.63 17.96 -5.80
C GLY A 304 -1.70 19.23 -4.96
N ILE A 305 -0.55 19.73 -4.46
CA ILE A 305 -0.52 21.02 -3.74
C ILE A 305 -1.13 22.18 -4.55
N ASN A 306 -1.18 22.08 -5.87
CA ASN A 306 -1.88 23.05 -6.71
C ASN A 306 -3.40 23.00 -6.47
N GLY A 307 -3.96 21.82 -6.23
CA GLY A 307 -5.35 21.60 -5.82
C GLY A 307 -5.65 22.28 -4.49
N VAL A 308 -4.76 22.13 -3.50
CA VAL A 308 -4.87 22.85 -2.22
C VAL A 308 -4.89 24.37 -2.44
N GLY A 309 -4.03 24.90 -3.32
CA GLY A 309 -4.07 26.33 -3.70
C GLY A 309 -5.43 26.76 -4.28
N GLN A 310 -6.03 25.91 -5.13
CA GLN A 310 -7.36 26.17 -5.72
C GLN A 310 -8.47 26.15 -4.66
N LEU A 311 -8.41 25.21 -3.70
CA LEU A 311 -9.34 25.15 -2.58
C LEU A 311 -9.24 26.41 -1.71
N LEU A 312 -8.05 26.76 -1.25
CA LEU A 312 -7.84 27.92 -0.38
C LEU A 312 -8.27 29.24 -1.03
N SER A 313 -8.15 29.36 -2.36
CA SER A 313 -8.58 30.55 -3.11
C SER A 313 -10.07 30.58 -3.47
N GLY A 314 -10.78 29.44 -3.33
CA GLY A 314 -12.15 29.26 -3.77
C GLY A 314 -12.32 29.10 -5.27
N ALA A 315 -11.26 28.82 -6.02
CA ALA A 315 -11.33 28.41 -7.43
C ALA A 315 -12.04 27.04 -7.58
N VAL A 316 -11.86 26.16 -6.59
CA VAL A 316 -12.60 24.91 -6.42
C VAL A 316 -13.24 24.92 -5.04
N THR A 317 -14.44 24.36 -4.93
CA THR A 317 -15.16 24.16 -3.67
C THR A 317 -14.81 22.78 -3.09
N PRO A 318 -14.47 22.67 -1.79
CA PRO A 318 -14.18 21.38 -1.16
C PRO A 318 -15.33 20.39 -1.30
N SER A 319 -15.00 19.13 -1.55
CA SER A 319 -15.97 18.03 -1.68
C SER A 319 -15.41 16.68 -1.20
N GLY A 320 -14.18 16.64 -0.70
CA GLY A 320 -13.57 15.44 -0.12
C GLY A 320 -14.25 15.03 1.18
N SER A 321 -14.23 13.74 1.46
CA SER A 321 -14.81 13.13 2.66
C SER A 321 -13.78 12.22 3.32
N LEU A 322 -13.64 12.30 4.64
CA LEU A 322 -12.69 11.49 5.40
C LEU A 322 -12.93 9.98 5.18
N VAL A 323 -11.88 9.24 5.03
CA VAL A 323 -11.91 7.78 4.88
C VAL A 323 -11.50 7.03 6.15
N ASP A 324 -11.25 7.79 7.22
CA ASP A 324 -10.95 7.31 8.56
C ASP A 324 -11.77 8.08 9.59
N THR A 325 -12.06 7.44 10.73
CA THR A 325 -12.59 8.11 11.91
C THR A 325 -11.47 8.85 12.63
N TYR A 326 -11.57 10.17 12.74
CA TYR A 326 -10.61 11.00 13.47
C TYR A 326 -11.02 11.14 14.93
N LEU A 327 -10.07 10.93 15.83
CA LEU A 327 -10.29 10.89 17.26
C LEU A 327 -9.67 12.10 17.96
N TYR A 328 -10.15 12.38 19.18
CA TYR A 328 -9.49 13.32 20.08
C TYR A 328 -8.25 12.70 20.74
N ASP A 329 -8.27 11.36 20.91
CA ASP A 329 -7.20 10.55 21.47
C ASP A 329 -7.19 9.21 20.74
N ASN A 330 -6.16 8.95 19.97
CA ASN A 330 -6.03 7.73 19.16
C ASN A 330 -5.95 6.45 20.00
N MET A 331 -5.63 6.55 21.28
CA MET A 331 -5.65 5.40 22.20
C MET A 331 -7.06 4.90 22.52
N ALA A 332 -8.10 5.66 22.15
CA ALA A 332 -9.49 5.20 22.22
C ALA A 332 -9.82 4.09 21.21
N ASN A 333 -8.97 3.87 20.19
CA ASN A 333 -9.13 2.75 19.26
C ASN A 333 -8.74 1.43 19.96
N PRO A 334 -9.67 0.45 20.07
CA PRO A 334 -9.41 -0.80 20.79
C PRO A 334 -8.30 -1.65 20.14
N ALA A 335 -8.02 -1.47 18.85
CA ALA A 335 -6.92 -2.14 18.17
C ALA A 335 -5.54 -1.78 18.76
N MET A 336 -5.40 -0.60 19.39
CA MET A 336 -4.14 -0.13 19.95
C MET A 336 -3.60 -1.05 21.05
N TYR A 337 -4.43 -1.77 21.79
CA TYR A 337 -3.96 -2.74 22.80
C TYR A 337 -3.12 -3.87 22.21
N ASN A 338 -3.36 -4.24 20.94
CA ASN A 338 -2.68 -5.33 20.24
C ASN A 338 -1.99 -4.88 18.94
N PHE A 339 -1.80 -3.59 18.73
CA PHE A 339 -1.20 -3.06 17.50
C PHE A 339 0.29 -3.38 17.43
N TYR A 340 1.05 -2.95 18.44
CA TYR A 340 2.47 -3.28 18.51
C TYR A 340 2.66 -4.76 18.85
N THR A 341 3.58 -5.40 18.15
CA THR A 341 3.79 -6.84 18.27
C THR A 341 4.30 -7.23 19.66
N GLN A 342 3.83 -8.38 20.15
CA GLN A 342 4.21 -8.97 21.41
C GLN A 342 5.12 -10.19 21.19
N ALA A 343 6.09 -10.43 22.09
CA ALA A 343 6.84 -11.68 22.10
C ALA A 343 6.08 -12.74 22.89
N TYR A 344 6.10 -14.01 22.41
CA TYR A 344 5.68 -15.12 23.28
C TYR A 344 6.57 -15.15 24.52
N PRO A 345 6.02 -15.11 25.76
CA PRO A 345 6.81 -14.98 26.97
C PRO A 345 7.86 -16.09 27.17
N ASN A 346 7.62 -17.23 26.55
CA ASN A 346 8.49 -18.41 26.61
C ASN A 346 9.14 -18.75 25.25
N ALA A 347 9.25 -17.82 24.36
CA ALA A 347 9.87 -18.00 23.03
C ALA A 347 11.26 -18.65 23.12
N ALA A 348 12.05 -18.25 24.12
CA ALA A 348 13.40 -18.77 24.34
C ALA A 348 13.43 -20.26 24.69
N GLU A 349 12.37 -20.84 25.30
CA GLU A 349 12.28 -22.25 25.61
C GLU A 349 12.26 -23.13 24.35
N TYR A 350 11.70 -22.58 23.26
CA TYR A 350 11.57 -23.20 21.95
C TYR A 350 12.56 -22.71 20.93
N ASN A 351 13.51 -21.84 21.31
CA ASN A 351 14.48 -21.17 20.42
C ASN A 351 13.82 -20.38 19.28
N LEU A 352 12.66 -19.79 19.53
CA LEU A 352 11.99 -18.92 18.56
C LEU A 352 12.67 -17.55 18.52
N LEU A 353 12.96 -17.07 17.33
CA LEU A 353 13.59 -15.77 17.12
C LEU A 353 12.59 -14.64 17.40
N THR A 354 12.95 -13.73 18.29
CA THR A 354 12.16 -12.53 18.64
C THR A 354 12.82 -11.23 18.18
N GLU A 355 14.05 -11.32 17.68
CA GLU A 355 14.84 -10.20 17.19
C GLU A 355 15.46 -10.53 15.83
N GLY A 356 15.83 -9.51 15.07
CA GLY A 356 16.46 -9.64 13.77
C GLY A 356 15.48 -9.47 12.61
N ALA A 357 15.94 -9.73 11.40
CA ALA A 357 15.15 -9.52 10.20
C ALA A 357 14.01 -10.54 10.04
N ASP A 358 14.21 -11.78 10.43
CA ASP A 358 13.20 -12.86 10.33
C ASP A 358 12.79 -13.29 11.73
N VAL A 359 11.55 -13.06 12.15
CA VAL A 359 11.05 -13.41 13.47
C VAL A 359 10.17 -14.66 13.44
N GLN A 360 10.09 -15.38 14.55
CA GLN A 360 9.22 -16.54 14.75
C GLN A 360 8.41 -16.40 16.04
N GLY A 361 9.01 -15.75 17.04
CA GLY A 361 8.49 -15.64 18.39
C GLY A 361 7.69 -14.37 18.67
N MET A 362 7.34 -13.59 17.63
CA MET A 362 6.53 -12.37 17.73
C MET A 362 5.12 -12.62 17.22
N TYR A 363 4.13 -11.98 17.83
CA TYR A 363 2.72 -12.10 17.41
C TYR A 363 1.95 -10.78 17.57
N SER A 364 0.86 -10.67 16.82
CA SER A 364 -0.20 -9.68 16.96
C SER A 364 -1.55 -10.39 16.96
N VAL A 365 -2.56 -9.81 17.65
CA VAL A 365 -3.91 -10.36 17.71
C VAL A 365 -4.89 -9.25 17.28
N TYR A 366 -5.73 -9.54 16.29
CA TYR A 366 -6.77 -8.62 15.83
C TYR A 366 -8.05 -8.83 16.65
N GLN A 367 -7.91 -8.56 17.98
CA GLN A 367 -8.91 -8.86 18.99
C GLN A 367 -10.21 -8.08 18.83
N GLU A 368 -10.13 -6.91 18.17
CA GLU A 368 -11.27 -6.04 17.85
C GLU A 368 -12.27 -6.70 16.90
N GLY A 369 -11.86 -7.73 16.15
CA GLY A 369 -12.75 -8.42 15.22
C GLY A 369 -13.18 -7.52 14.07
N ILE A 370 -14.47 -7.51 13.74
CA ILE A 370 -15.01 -6.64 12.69
C ILE A 370 -15.15 -5.16 13.13
N TYR A 371 -14.87 -4.86 14.40
CA TYR A 371 -15.06 -3.54 14.98
C TYR A 371 -13.84 -2.65 14.72
N LEU A 372 -13.57 -2.37 13.45
CA LEU A 372 -12.54 -1.47 12.97
C LEU A 372 -13.16 -0.10 12.64
N GLY A 373 -12.47 0.98 13.02
CA GLY A 373 -12.87 2.34 12.71
C GLY A 373 -14.30 2.68 13.12
N TYR A 374 -15.07 3.33 12.23
CA TYR A 374 -16.45 3.72 12.51
C TYR A 374 -17.35 2.53 12.85
N ARG A 375 -17.06 1.32 12.38
CA ARG A 375 -17.82 0.10 12.74
C ARG A 375 -17.80 -0.12 14.26
N TYR A 376 -16.69 0.23 14.93
CA TYR A 376 -16.61 0.25 16.39
C TYR A 376 -17.34 1.43 17.00
N PHE A 377 -16.93 2.65 16.63
CA PHE A 377 -17.36 3.85 17.33
C PHE A 377 -18.87 4.10 17.20
N GLU A 378 -19.43 3.87 16.03
CA GLU A 378 -20.85 4.04 15.76
C GLU A 378 -21.69 2.90 16.35
N THR A 379 -21.18 1.67 16.41
CA THR A 379 -21.89 0.56 17.06
C THR A 379 -21.97 0.76 18.59
N ARG A 380 -20.86 1.24 19.19
CA ARG A 380 -20.84 1.61 20.59
C ARG A 380 -21.86 2.72 20.89
N TYR A 381 -21.90 3.73 20.02
CA TYR A 381 -22.86 4.83 20.14
C TYR A 381 -24.31 4.34 20.06
N GLU A 382 -24.66 3.55 19.06
CA GLU A 382 -26.03 3.01 18.91
C GLU A 382 -26.45 2.24 20.18
N ASP A 383 -25.59 1.35 20.67
CA ASP A 383 -25.91 0.52 21.84
C ASP A 383 -26.09 1.34 23.12
N VAL A 384 -25.33 2.43 23.32
CA VAL A 384 -25.52 3.35 24.44
C VAL A 384 -26.83 4.15 24.29
N VAL A 385 -27.13 4.65 23.09
CA VAL A 385 -28.39 5.36 22.81
C VAL A 385 -29.59 4.49 23.09
N MET A 386 -29.59 3.26 22.60
CA MET A 386 -30.64 2.28 22.81
C MET A 386 -30.71 1.78 24.27
N GLY A 387 -29.66 1.97 25.07
CA GLY A 387 -29.59 1.46 26.44
C GLY A 387 -29.48 -0.07 26.49
N THR A 388 -28.75 -0.65 25.53
CA THR A 388 -28.49 -2.08 25.44
C THR A 388 -27.74 -2.57 26.69
N ALA A 389 -28.09 -3.74 27.20
CA ALA A 389 -27.42 -4.31 28.36
C ALA A 389 -25.91 -4.50 28.05
N LYS A 390 -25.05 -4.12 29.02
CA LYS A 390 -23.58 -4.17 28.89
C LYS A 390 -22.97 -3.23 27.84
N ALA A 391 -23.70 -2.22 27.35
CA ALA A 391 -23.14 -1.19 26.48
C ALA A 391 -22.03 -0.38 27.17
N GLY A 392 -22.05 -0.24 28.50
CA GLY A 392 -21.08 0.58 29.22
C GLY A 392 -21.43 2.06 29.19
N ASP A 393 -20.42 2.90 29.40
CA ASP A 393 -20.52 4.36 29.55
C ASP A 393 -19.86 5.14 28.42
N TYR A 394 -19.70 4.53 27.27
CA TYR A 394 -19.08 5.14 26.09
C TYR A 394 -19.76 6.45 25.70
N ASN A 395 -18.98 7.48 25.42
CA ASN A 395 -19.46 8.81 25.01
C ASN A 395 -18.84 9.22 23.69
N TRP A 396 -19.60 9.08 22.62
CA TRP A 396 -19.18 9.38 21.27
C TRP A 396 -18.65 10.83 21.13
N ALA A 397 -19.35 11.80 21.65
CA ALA A 397 -19.04 13.23 21.51
C ALA A 397 -17.71 13.65 22.18
N THR A 398 -17.17 12.85 23.09
CA THR A 398 -15.86 13.10 23.72
C THR A 398 -14.79 12.14 23.24
N THR A 399 -15.10 11.27 22.26
CA THR A 399 -14.16 10.29 21.70
C THR A 399 -13.86 10.60 20.25
N VAL A 400 -14.89 10.83 19.43
CA VAL A 400 -14.77 11.05 17.99
C VAL A 400 -14.75 12.56 17.70
N ALA A 401 -13.72 13.01 17.02
CA ALA A 401 -13.59 14.38 16.56
C ALA A 401 -14.37 14.60 15.26
N TYR A 402 -14.17 13.72 14.28
CA TYR A 402 -14.87 13.69 13.01
C TYR A 402 -15.15 12.25 12.60
N PRO A 403 -16.40 11.91 12.22
CA PRO A 403 -16.75 10.55 11.81
C PRO A 403 -16.20 10.23 10.41
N PHE A 404 -16.08 8.95 10.11
CA PHE A 404 -15.85 8.46 8.74
C PHE A 404 -16.91 9.04 7.78
N GLY A 405 -16.48 9.46 6.59
CA GLY A 405 -17.34 10.05 5.58
C GLY A 405 -17.54 11.57 5.72
N TYR A 406 -17.07 12.19 6.81
CA TYR A 406 -17.26 13.63 7.06
C TYR A 406 -16.47 14.50 6.10
N GLY A 407 -17.10 15.53 5.56
CA GLY A 407 -16.48 16.63 4.82
C GLY A 407 -17.43 17.81 4.71
N ASP A 408 -16.94 19.02 5.04
CA ASP A 408 -17.69 20.26 4.89
C ASP A 408 -17.38 20.92 3.52
N SER A 409 -18.15 21.91 3.13
CA SER A 409 -18.04 22.58 1.84
C SER A 409 -18.24 24.10 1.98
N TYR A 410 -17.87 24.87 0.94
CA TYR A 410 -18.23 26.30 0.87
C TYR A 410 -19.69 26.52 0.49
N THR A 411 -20.41 25.46 0.16
CA THR A 411 -21.85 25.47 -0.13
C THR A 411 -22.58 24.46 0.74
N THR A 412 -23.90 24.34 0.60
CA THR A 412 -24.70 23.37 1.34
C THR A 412 -25.54 22.57 0.38
N PHE A 413 -25.80 21.30 0.74
CA PHE A 413 -26.63 20.41 -0.05
C PHE A 413 -27.82 19.91 0.75
N ALA A 414 -28.86 19.47 0.05
CA ALA A 414 -30.02 18.83 0.65
C ALA A 414 -30.42 17.60 -0.17
N TYR A 415 -30.73 16.51 0.54
CA TYR A 415 -31.23 15.27 -0.04
C TYR A 415 -32.77 15.26 0.02
N SER A 416 -33.39 14.74 -1.04
CA SER A 416 -34.84 14.56 -1.11
C SER A 416 -35.16 13.41 -2.05
N ASN A 417 -36.45 12.96 -2.02
CA ASN A 417 -36.96 11.89 -2.87
C ASN A 417 -36.18 10.57 -2.74
N PHE A 418 -35.63 10.29 -1.55
CA PHE A 418 -34.94 9.04 -1.27
C PHE A 418 -35.91 7.86 -1.49
N ASN A 419 -35.48 6.90 -2.30
CA ASN A 419 -36.27 5.71 -2.60
C ASN A 419 -35.34 4.53 -2.90
N VAL A 420 -35.74 3.34 -2.48
CA VAL A 420 -35.03 2.09 -2.78
C VAL A 420 -35.96 1.14 -3.49
N THR A 421 -35.49 0.53 -4.56
CA THR A 421 -36.22 -0.47 -5.33
C THR A 421 -35.44 -1.77 -5.31
N GLU A 422 -36.08 -2.85 -4.89
CA GLU A 422 -35.50 -4.18 -4.88
C GLU A 422 -35.67 -4.89 -6.22
N SER A 423 -34.62 -5.61 -6.65
CA SER A 423 -34.63 -6.62 -7.71
C SER A 423 -34.14 -7.97 -7.18
N ASP A 424 -33.98 -8.97 -8.05
CA ASP A 424 -33.53 -10.29 -7.62
C ASP A 424 -32.14 -10.25 -6.98
N ASP A 425 -31.19 -9.50 -7.57
CA ASP A 425 -29.78 -9.51 -7.13
C ASP A 425 -29.29 -8.17 -6.56
N THR A 426 -30.09 -7.09 -6.70
CA THR A 426 -29.62 -5.74 -6.32
C THR A 426 -30.73 -4.91 -5.67
N PHE A 427 -30.29 -3.89 -4.93
CA PHE A 427 -31.12 -2.73 -4.58
C PHE A 427 -30.68 -1.54 -5.45
N THR A 428 -31.64 -0.80 -6.00
CA THR A 428 -31.38 0.47 -6.69
C THR A 428 -31.85 1.61 -5.77
N VAL A 429 -30.91 2.38 -5.29
CA VAL A 429 -31.14 3.56 -4.48
C VAL A 429 -31.19 4.79 -5.38
N THR A 430 -32.22 5.62 -5.22
CA THR A 430 -32.35 6.89 -5.97
C THR A 430 -32.68 8.02 -5.00
N LEU A 431 -32.05 9.15 -5.22
CA LEU A 431 -32.34 10.38 -4.47
C LEU A 431 -32.00 11.61 -5.32
N LYS A 432 -32.53 12.75 -4.89
CA LYS A 432 -32.22 14.03 -5.50
C LYS A 432 -31.31 14.81 -4.56
N VAL A 433 -30.17 15.26 -5.07
CA VAL A 433 -29.23 16.19 -4.42
C VAL A 433 -29.47 17.60 -4.95
N THR A 434 -29.60 18.58 -4.09
CA THR A 434 -29.77 19.99 -4.46
C THR A 434 -28.74 20.85 -3.77
N ASN A 435 -27.99 21.66 -4.51
CA ASN A 435 -27.15 22.70 -3.93
C ASN A 435 -28.06 23.83 -3.40
N THR A 436 -28.18 23.95 -2.06
CA THR A 436 -29.02 24.94 -1.36
C THR A 436 -28.27 26.23 -1.04
N GLY A 437 -26.96 26.25 -1.27
CA GLY A 437 -26.13 27.44 -1.12
C GLY A 437 -26.49 28.54 -2.11
N LYS A 438 -25.89 29.72 -1.91
CA LYS A 438 -26.22 30.90 -2.71
C LYS A 438 -25.07 31.42 -3.56
N THR A 439 -23.84 30.96 -3.29
CA THR A 439 -22.64 31.59 -3.81
C THR A 439 -21.75 30.63 -4.61
N PHE A 440 -21.51 29.45 -4.05
CA PHE A 440 -20.53 28.52 -4.63
C PHE A 440 -21.22 27.35 -5.34
N SER A 441 -20.70 27.02 -6.49
CA SER A 441 -20.95 25.69 -7.11
C SER A 441 -20.10 24.66 -6.42
N GLY A 442 -20.57 23.43 -6.29
CA GLY A 442 -19.81 22.35 -5.67
C GLY A 442 -20.31 20.97 -6.03
N LYS A 443 -19.54 19.96 -5.71
CA LYS A 443 -19.90 18.54 -5.77
C LYS A 443 -20.31 18.06 -4.38
N GLU A 444 -21.12 17.02 -4.34
CA GLU A 444 -21.53 16.32 -3.10
C GLU A 444 -21.15 14.86 -3.16
N THR A 445 -20.69 14.32 -2.03
CA THR A 445 -20.46 12.88 -1.83
C THR A 445 -21.70 12.25 -1.22
N VAL A 446 -22.46 11.51 -2.01
CA VAL A 446 -23.63 10.74 -1.53
C VAL A 446 -23.16 9.40 -1.01
N GLN A 447 -23.44 9.08 0.24
CA GLN A 447 -23.05 7.84 0.89
C GLN A 447 -24.31 7.05 1.29
N ILE A 448 -24.32 5.75 0.97
CA ILE A 448 -25.43 4.85 1.34
C ILE A 448 -24.90 3.84 2.33
N TYR A 449 -25.52 3.82 3.48
CA TYR A 449 -25.23 2.87 4.54
C TYR A 449 -26.39 1.90 4.74
N PHE A 450 -26.08 0.71 5.22
CA PHE A 450 -27.09 -0.24 5.69
C PHE A 450 -26.78 -0.69 7.12
N GLN A 451 -27.80 -1.20 7.76
CA GLN A 451 -27.70 -1.90 9.04
C GLN A 451 -28.36 -3.26 8.91
N SER A 452 -27.62 -4.32 9.22
CA SER A 452 -28.13 -5.68 9.37
C SER A 452 -28.84 -5.88 10.70
N PRO A 453 -29.82 -6.80 10.81
CA PRO A 453 -30.36 -7.20 12.11
C PRO A 453 -29.30 -7.94 12.93
N TYR A 454 -29.18 -7.64 14.23
CA TYR A 454 -28.34 -8.39 15.16
C TYR A 454 -29.24 -9.34 15.97
N THR A 455 -29.36 -10.56 15.53
CA THR A 455 -30.40 -11.51 15.90
C THR A 455 -30.01 -12.39 17.12
N ALA A 456 -30.96 -13.21 17.58
CA ALA A 456 -30.67 -14.24 18.58
C ALA A 456 -29.80 -15.37 17.99
N TYR A 457 -29.89 -15.60 16.68
CA TYR A 457 -29.04 -16.54 15.96
C TYR A 457 -27.59 -16.08 15.96
N ASP A 458 -27.34 -14.82 15.64
CA ASP A 458 -26.01 -14.22 15.63
C ASP A 458 -25.33 -14.36 16.99
N LYS A 459 -26.05 -13.92 18.04
CA LYS A 459 -25.55 -13.99 19.43
C LYS A 459 -25.23 -15.41 19.88
N ALA A 460 -26.03 -16.40 19.44
CA ALA A 460 -25.83 -17.79 19.79
C ALA A 460 -24.63 -18.43 19.04
N ASN A 461 -24.31 -17.91 17.88
CA ASN A 461 -23.24 -18.42 17.00
C ASN A 461 -21.99 -17.51 16.99
N GLY A 462 -21.95 -16.44 17.80
CA GLY A 462 -20.80 -15.52 17.88
C GLY A 462 -20.54 -14.76 16.57
N ILE A 463 -21.62 -14.43 15.85
CA ILE A 463 -21.56 -13.58 14.66
C ILE A 463 -21.72 -12.13 15.11
N GLU A 464 -20.85 -11.26 14.68
CA GLU A 464 -20.86 -9.84 15.06
C GLU A 464 -21.44 -8.98 13.92
N LYS A 465 -22.04 -7.85 14.26
CA LYS A 465 -22.69 -6.93 13.33
C LYS A 465 -22.41 -5.47 13.71
N ALA A 466 -22.04 -4.65 12.77
CA ALA A 466 -21.92 -3.21 12.98
C ALA A 466 -23.28 -2.50 12.98
N ALA A 467 -23.35 -1.30 13.57
CA ALA A 467 -24.54 -0.45 13.56
C ALA A 467 -24.81 0.17 12.19
N ALA A 468 -23.77 0.39 11.40
CA ALA A 468 -23.85 0.87 10.03
C ALA A 468 -22.66 0.35 9.25
N GLU A 469 -22.87 0.08 7.98
CA GLU A 469 -21.85 -0.35 7.02
C GLU A 469 -22.09 0.38 5.70
N LEU A 470 -21.05 0.99 5.13
CA LEU A 470 -21.12 1.61 3.81
C LEU A 470 -21.35 0.53 2.74
N CYS A 471 -22.30 0.74 1.83
CA CYS A 471 -22.62 -0.21 0.77
C CYS A 471 -22.82 0.42 -0.60
N GLY A 472 -22.62 1.73 -0.71
CA GLY A 472 -22.70 2.44 -1.96
C GLY A 472 -22.36 3.92 -1.81
N PHE A 473 -21.81 4.51 -2.84
CA PHE A 473 -21.56 5.95 -2.88
C PHE A 473 -21.56 6.47 -4.33
N ALA A 474 -21.72 7.77 -4.47
CA ALA A 474 -21.58 8.45 -5.74
C ALA A 474 -21.15 9.90 -5.53
N LYS A 475 -20.36 10.44 -6.45
CA LYS A 475 -20.00 11.85 -6.53
C LYS A 475 -20.90 12.55 -7.55
N THR A 476 -21.53 13.67 -7.17
CA THR A 476 -22.33 14.45 -8.13
C THR A 476 -21.45 15.18 -9.14
N ASP A 477 -22.04 15.62 -10.22
CA ASP A 477 -21.49 16.71 -11.04
C ASP A 477 -21.38 18.01 -10.22
N VAL A 478 -20.70 19.02 -10.78
CA VAL A 478 -20.64 20.36 -10.17
C VAL A 478 -22.00 21.02 -10.24
N LEU A 479 -22.67 21.14 -9.11
CA LEU A 479 -24.01 21.77 -8.99
C LEU A 479 -23.89 23.27 -8.71
N ALA A 480 -24.43 24.10 -9.60
CA ALA A 480 -24.57 25.54 -9.34
C ALA A 480 -25.58 25.80 -8.20
N PRO A 481 -25.54 26.97 -7.54
CA PRO A 481 -26.55 27.38 -6.56
C PRO A 481 -27.98 27.17 -7.06
N GLY A 482 -28.77 26.37 -6.33
CA GLY A 482 -30.14 26.00 -6.67
C GLY A 482 -30.29 24.91 -7.73
N ALA A 483 -29.21 24.40 -8.31
CA ALA A 483 -29.24 23.25 -9.22
C ALA A 483 -29.40 21.94 -8.44
N SER A 484 -29.95 20.93 -9.14
CA SER A 484 -30.16 19.59 -8.56
C SER A 484 -29.75 18.52 -9.55
N GLU A 485 -29.38 17.39 -9.01
CA GLU A 485 -29.09 16.13 -9.74
C GLU A 485 -29.88 14.97 -9.13
N ASP A 486 -30.35 14.08 -9.97
CA ASP A 486 -30.95 12.80 -9.54
C ASP A 486 -29.84 11.74 -9.56
N VAL A 487 -29.43 11.28 -8.37
CA VAL A 487 -28.37 10.28 -8.18
C VAL A 487 -28.98 8.88 -8.12
N THR A 488 -28.33 7.92 -8.76
CA THR A 488 -28.72 6.51 -8.75
C THR A 488 -27.52 5.65 -8.34
N ILE A 489 -27.67 4.84 -7.30
CA ILE A 489 -26.64 3.93 -6.78
C ILE A 489 -27.20 2.52 -6.78
N THR A 490 -26.46 1.58 -7.35
CA THR A 490 -26.81 0.15 -7.33
C THR A 490 -26.03 -0.53 -6.22
N VAL A 491 -26.74 -1.19 -5.30
CA VAL A 491 -26.17 -1.95 -4.19
C VAL A 491 -26.43 -3.44 -4.46
N PRO A 492 -25.40 -4.25 -4.72
CA PRO A 492 -25.55 -5.70 -4.82
C PRO A 492 -26.07 -6.30 -3.51
N LYS A 493 -26.93 -7.31 -3.56
CA LYS A 493 -27.39 -8.01 -2.33
C LYS A 493 -26.26 -8.74 -1.62
N SER A 494 -25.16 -9.03 -2.31
CA SER A 494 -23.93 -9.57 -1.73
C SER A 494 -23.31 -8.67 -0.67
N GLU A 495 -23.53 -7.35 -0.72
CA GLU A 495 -23.03 -6.42 0.31
C GLU A 495 -23.70 -6.62 1.69
N LEU A 496 -24.84 -7.29 1.73
CA LEU A 496 -25.58 -7.55 2.98
C LEU A 496 -25.22 -8.90 3.61
N ARG A 497 -24.33 -9.65 2.99
CA ARG A 497 -23.87 -10.96 3.47
C ARG A 497 -23.00 -10.80 4.72
N THR A 498 -23.09 -11.79 5.61
CA THR A 498 -22.24 -11.91 6.80
C THR A 498 -21.68 -13.31 6.88
N TYR A 499 -20.49 -13.48 7.38
CA TYR A 499 -19.88 -14.79 7.49
C TYR A 499 -20.19 -15.49 8.80
N ASP A 500 -20.88 -16.62 8.76
CA ASP A 500 -21.14 -17.49 9.91
C ASP A 500 -20.03 -18.56 10.03
N ALA A 501 -19.01 -18.28 10.83
CA ALA A 501 -17.85 -19.16 11.01
C ALA A 501 -18.13 -20.38 11.92
N ASN A 502 -19.24 -20.41 12.65
CA ASN A 502 -19.44 -21.40 13.73
C ASN A 502 -20.55 -22.40 13.45
N ASN A 503 -21.57 -22.03 12.65
CA ASN A 503 -22.69 -22.93 12.37
C ASN A 503 -22.84 -23.22 10.87
N ALA A 504 -23.19 -22.23 10.02
CA ALA A 504 -23.34 -22.44 8.57
C ALA A 504 -21.99 -22.62 7.86
N LYS A 505 -20.92 -22.04 8.38
CA LYS A 505 -19.56 -22.02 7.80
C LYS A 505 -19.53 -21.50 6.37
N THR A 506 -20.31 -20.47 6.12
CA THR A 506 -20.43 -19.78 4.85
C THR A 506 -21.05 -18.41 5.05
N TYR A 507 -21.16 -17.62 3.97
CA TYR A 507 -21.90 -16.36 4.02
C TYR A 507 -23.41 -16.62 4.15
N ILE A 508 -24.05 -15.81 4.98
CA ILE A 508 -25.50 -15.83 5.25
C ILE A 508 -26.11 -14.45 5.03
N VAL A 509 -27.43 -14.40 4.83
CA VAL A 509 -28.24 -13.20 4.97
C VAL A 509 -29.31 -13.48 6.02
N ASP A 510 -29.29 -12.73 7.12
CA ASP A 510 -30.15 -12.98 8.27
C ASP A 510 -31.64 -12.71 7.99
N ALA A 511 -32.49 -13.39 8.71
CA ALA A 511 -33.89 -13.02 8.80
C ALA A 511 -34.07 -11.83 9.75
N GLY A 512 -34.74 -10.78 9.29
CA GLY A 512 -35.03 -9.60 10.10
C GLY A 512 -35.14 -8.32 9.29
N ASP A 513 -35.16 -7.20 10.00
CA ASP A 513 -35.27 -5.88 9.41
C ASP A 513 -33.88 -5.28 9.12
N TYR A 514 -33.65 -4.96 7.86
CA TYR A 514 -32.51 -4.20 7.37
C TYR A 514 -32.92 -2.74 7.15
N TYR A 515 -32.04 -1.81 7.45
CA TYR A 515 -32.28 -0.40 7.21
C TYR A 515 -31.24 0.15 6.24
N PHE A 516 -31.69 0.81 5.18
CA PHE A 516 -30.84 1.56 4.25
C PHE A 516 -31.03 3.05 4.51
N THR A 517 -29.95 3.80 4.48
CA THR A 517 -30.02 5.26 4.64
C THR A 517 -29.01 5.96 3.74
N ALA A 518 -29.42 7.14 3.19
CA ALA A 518 -28.50 8.10 2.63
C ALA A 518 -28.05 9.06 3.73
N ALA A 519 -26.74 9.29 3.82
CA ALA A 519 -26.17 10.16 4.86
C ALA A 519 -24.92 10.88 4.33
N THR A 520 -24.46 11.90 5.03
CA THR A 520 -23.23 12.65 4.72
C THR A 520 -21.99 12.04 5.39
N ASP A 521 -22.22 11.18 6.39
CA ASP A 521 -21.19 10.49 7.17
C ASP A 521 -21.79 9.33 7.95
N SER A 522 -20.95 8.50 8.57
CA SER A 522 -21.36 7.32 9.34
C SER A 522 -22.20 7.63 10.56
N HIS A 523 -21.95 8.75 11.25
CA HIS A 523 -22.69 9.16 12.44
C HIS A 523 -24.10 9.60 12.10
N ASN A 524 -24.27 10.41 11.04
CA ASN A 524 -25.56 10.78 10.50
C ASN A 524 -26.35 9.55 10.05
N ALA A 525 -25.68 8.54 9.47
CA ALA A 525 -26.32 7.28 9.08
C ALA A 525 -26.95 6.58 10.29
N VAL A 526 -26.20 6.45 11.41
CA VAL A 526 -26.71 5.81 12.62
C VAL A 526 -27.83 6.64 13.26
N ASN A 527 -27.71 7.98 13.28
CA ASN A 527 -28.76 8.85 13.78
C ASN A 527 -30.06 8.73 12.96
N ASN A 528 -29.98 8.63 11.62
CA ASN A 528 -31.13 8.39 10.76
C ASN A 528 -31.82 7.06 11.08
N ILE A 529 -31.04 5.98 11.22
CA ILE A 529 -31.55 4.64 11.56
C ILE A 529 -32.18 4.61 12.96
N LEU A 530 -31.55 5.26 13.96
CA LEU A 530 -32.11 5.41 15.31
C LEU A 530 -33.43 6.16 15.27
N ALA A 531 -33.54 7.25 14.51
CA ALA A 531 -34.78 7.98 14.33
C ALA A 531 -35.88 7.10 13.70
N ALA A 532 -35.57 6.29 12.70
CA ALA A 532 -36.49 5.34 12.10
C ALA A 532 -36.93 4.23 13.08
N LYS A 533 -36.12 3.90 14.08
CA LYS A 533 -36.43 3.00 15.19
C LYS A 533 -37.22 3.71 16.33
N GLY A 534 -37.44 5.04 16.20
CA GLY A 534 -38.23 5.82 17.14
C GLY A 534 -37.44 6.47 18.29
N TYR A 535 -36.13 6.51 18.22
CA TYR A 535 -35.28 7.23 19.18
C TYR A 535 -35.14 8.70 18.79
N THR A 536 -35.02 9.56 19.77
CA THR A 536 -34.82 11.02 19.63
C THR A 536 -33.91 11.53 20.75
N VAL A 537 -33.31 12.68 20.54
CA VAL A 537 -32.51 13.34 21.58
C VAL A 537 -33.30 13.44 22.89
N GLU A 538 -34.62 13.78 22.82
CA GLU A 538 -35.48 13.95 23.98
C GLU A 538 -35.74 12.61 24.71
N ASN A 539 -36.18 11.56 23.99
CA ASN A 539 -36.56 10.30 24.63
C ASN A 539 -35.35 9.45 25.09
N THR A 540 -34.18 9.77 24.63
CA THR A 540 -32.91 9.17 25.08
C THR A 540 -32.21 9.97 26.18
N ASN A 541 -32.79 11.07 26.63
CA ASN A 541 -32.21 12.00 27.62
C ASN A 541 -30.82 12.53 27.19
N GLY A 542 -30.69 12.90 25.93
CA GLY A 542 -29.45 13.46 25.38
C GLY A 542 -28.33 12.45 25.10
N ARG A 543 -28.61 11.13 25.16
CA ARG A 543 -27.63 10.13 24.73
C ARG A 543 -27.49 10.11 23.21
N MET A 544 -28.57 10.36 22.47
CA MET A 544 -28.54 10.64 21.05
C MET A 544 -28.02 12.07 20.84
N THR A 545 -27.02 12.27 20.00
CA THR A 545 -26.35 13.56 19.80
C THR A 545 -27.21 14.55 19.03
N GLU A 546 -27.96 14.05 18.05
CA GLU A 546 -28.87 14.83 17.20
C GLU A 546 -30.03 13.97 16.70
N ASN A 547 -31.11 14.62 16.24
CA ASN A 547 -32.24 13.89 15.64
C ASN A 547 -31.94 13.59 14.17
N GLY A 548 -31.98 12.34 13.79
CA GLY A 548 -31.82 11.90 12.40
C GLY A 548 -33.07 12.14 11.53
N SER A 549 -32.92 11.95 10.24
CA SER A 549 -33.95 12.07 9.21
C SER A 549 -34.57 10.73 8.87
N THR A 550 -35.86 10.57 9.22
CA THR A 550 -36.64 9.37 8.83
C THR A 550 -36.96 9.32 7.34
N ASP A 551 -36.93 10.49 6.66
CA ASP A 551 -37.22 10.60 5.22
C ASP A 551 -36.09 10.06 4.33
N LEU A 552 -34.91 9.83 4.93
CA LEU A 552 -33.73 9.26 4.26
C LEU A 552 -33.50 7.79 4.64
N VAL A 553 -34.49 7.13 5.24
CA VAL A 553 -34.39 5.71 5.63
C VAL A 553 -35.43 4.88 4.92
N TRP A 554 -34.99 3.75 4.39
CA TRP A 554 -35.85 2.71 3.85
C TRP A 554 -35.60 1.39 4.56
N LYS A 555 -36.68 0.68 4.91
CA LYS A 555 -36.59 -0.60 5.63
C LYS A 555 -36.93 -1.75 4.70
N TRP A 556 -36.05 -2.73 4.64
CA TRP A 556 -36.29 -4.02 4.01
C TRP A 556 -36.41 -5.12 5.07
N THR A 557 -37.34 -6.05 4.88
CA THR A 557 -37.50 -7.20 5.79
C THR A 557 -37.21 -8.48 5.02
N ASN A 558 -36.18 -9.22 5.45
CA ASN A 558 -35.93 -10.58 4.98
C ASN A 558 -36.62 -11.56 5.92
N ASP A 559 -37.55 -12.35 5.38
CA ASP A 559 -38.41 -13.24 6.19
C ASP A 559 -37.69 -14.52 6.66
N THR A 560 -36.59 -14.90 6.02
CA THR A 560 -35.92 -16.20 6.26
C THR A 560 -34.40 -16.08 6.23
N LEU A 561 -33.74 -16.79 7.14
CA LEU A 561 -32.30 -16.95 7.11
C LEU A 561 -31.88 -17.65 5.80
N ASP A 562 -31.07 -17.00 4.99
CA ASP A 562 -30.47 -17.58 3.78
C ASP A 562 -29.02 -18.00 4.05
N THR A 563 -28.72 -19.27 3.86
CA THR A 563 -27.40 -19.88 4.02
C THR A 563 -26.88 -20.49 2.72
N THR A 564 -27.50 -20.18 1.59
CA THR A 564 -27.27 -20.86 0.32
C THR A 564 -26.88 -19.95 -0.83
N THR A 565 -27.49 -18.78 -0.94
CA THR A 565 -27.28 -17.87 -2.09
C THR A 565 -25.80 -17.50 -2.25
N PHE A 566 -25.09 -17.22 -1.16
CA PHE A 566 -23.68 -16.82 -1.15
C PHE A 566 -22.73 -17.91 -0.63
N SER A 567 -23.13 -19.19 -0.77
CA SER A 567 -22.34 -20.34 -0.29
C SER A 567 -21.37 -20.90 -1.33
N THR A 568 -21.27 -20.28 -2.49
CA THR A 568 -20.47 -20.80 -3.62
C THR A 568 -19.68 -19.66 -4.25
N GLY A 569 -18.37 -19.88 -4.44
CA GLY A 569 -17.45 -18.94 -5.10
C GLY A 569 -17.51 -19.01 -6.64
N ALA A 570 -16.68 -18.21 -7.29
CA ALA A 570 -16.69 -17.99 -8.75
C ALA A 570 -16.60 -19.26 -9.61
N ASN A 571 -15.88 -20.27 -9.16
CA ASN A 571 -15.70 -21.52 -9.92
C ASN A 571 -16.63 -22.65 -9.46
N GLY A 572 -17.70 -22.36 -8.75
CA GLY A 572 -18.57 -23.36 -8.14
C GLY A 572 -17.95 -24.05 -6.92
N THR A 573 -16.85 -23.50 -6.39
CA THR A 573 -16.21 -23.95 -5.17
C THR A 573 -17.09 -23.62 -3.97
N ALA A 574 -17.37 -24.59 -3.12
CA ALA A 574 -18.12 -24.36 -1.90
C ALA A 574 -17.33 -23.45 -0.96
N ILE A 575 -17.92 -22.36 -0.51
CA ILE A 575 -17.34 -21.48 0.50
C ILE A 575 -17.50 -22.14 1.87
N THR A 576 -16.37 -22.28 2.59
CA THR A 576 -16.31 -22.85 3.94
C THR A 576 -15.19 -22.22 4.73
N ASN A 577 -15.06 -22.54 6.03
CA ASN A 577 -13.94 -22.04 6.83
C ASN A 577 -12.60 -22.45 6.22
N LEU A 578 -11.74 -21.49 5.99
CA LEU A 578 -10.37 -21.67 5.51
C LEU A 578 -9.33 -21.26 6.58
N PHE A 579 -9.73 -20.43 7.54
CA PHE A 579 -8.79 -19.73 8.43
C PHE A 579 -8.95 -20.11 9.92
N ASP A 580 -9.59 -21.23 10.24
CA ASP A 580 -9.72 -21.71 11.64
C ASP A 580 -8.34 -21.88 12.33
N GLU A 581 -7.27 -22.16 11.57
CA GLU A 581 -5.90 -22.27 12.11
C GLU A 581 -5.28 -20.92 12.49
N SER A 582 -5.88 -19.80 12.13
CA SER A 582 -5.47 -18.46 12.57
C SER A 582 -6.27 -17.95 13.79
N ASP A 583 -7.29 -18.67 14.21
CA ASP A 583 -8.02 -18.38 15.45
C ASP A 583 -7.39 -19.15 16.62
N PRO A 584 -6.78 -18.48 17.62
CA PRO A 584 -6.18 -19.18 18.76
C PRO A 584 -7.14 -20.09 19.51
N ASN A 585 -8.44 -19.80 19.44
CA ASN A 585 -9.50 -20.60 20.09
C ASN A 585 -9.83 -21.90 19.34
N LYS A 586 -9.42 -22.02 18.06
CA LYS A 586 -9.71 -23.16 17.18
C LYS A 586 -8.45 -23.87 16.67
N SER A 587 -7.33 -23.14 16.59
CA SER A 587 -6.07 -23.60 16.00
C SER A 587 -5.55 -24.86 16.67
N SER A 588 -5.08 -25.79 15.87
CA SER A 588 -4.34 -26.99 16.32
C SER A 588 -3.03 -26.65 17.04
N ASN A 589 -2.48 -25.44 16.79
CA ASN A 589 -1.29 -24.91 17.46
C ASN A 589 -1.56 -24.48 18.91
N ALA A 590 -2.79 -24.17 19.27
CA ALA A 590 -3.28 -23.86 20.61
C ALA A 590 -2.37 -22.90 21.41
N PRO A 591 -2.01 -21.69 20.89
CA PRO A 591 -1.08 -20.79 21.60
C PRO A 591 -1.71 -20.14 22.84
N GLY A 592 -3.02 -20.28 23.02
CA GLY A 592 -3.81 -19.71 24.11
C GLY A 592 -5.25 -19.51 23.72
N SER A 593 -5.96 -18.68 24.48
CA SER A 593 -7.34 -18.28 24.15
C SER A 593 -7.47 -16.76 24.11
N VAL A 594 -8.29 -16.27 23.20
CA VAL A 594 -8.58 -14.85 23.01
C VAL A 594 -10.08 -14.62 23.26
N THR A 595 -10.40 -13.59 24.01
CA THR A 595 -11.78 -13.09 24.11
C THR A 595 -11.97 -12.08 22.98
N TRP A 596 -12.66 -12.48 21.91
CA TRP A 596 -12.98 -11.58 20.80
C TRP A 596 -13.97 -10.51 21.28
N MET A 597 -13.84 -9.29 20.79
CA MET A 597 -14.80 -8.23 21.07
C MET A 597 -16.18 -8.63 20.57
N SER A 598 -17.21 -8.34 21.38
CA SER A 598 -18.59 -8.68 21.06
C SER A 598 -19.54 -7.59 21.46
N ARG A 599 -20.40 -7.20 20.52
CA ARG A 599 -21.51 -6.29 20.74
C ARG A 599 -22.50 -6.79 21.82
N SER A 600 -22.59 -8.10 22.01
CA SER A 600 -23.44 -8.68 23.06
C SER A 600 -22.94 -8.44 24.48
N ASP A 601 -21.64 -8.11 24.65
CA ASP A 601 -20.99 -7.88 25.96
C ASP A 601 -19.77 -6.95 25.85
N TRP A 602 -19.98 -5.69 25.49
CA TRP A 602 -18.89 -4.71 25.44
C TRP A 602 -18.07 -4.65 26.71
N THR A 603 -18.73 -4.56 27.88
CA THR A 603 -18.05 -4.40 29.16
C THR A 603 -17.21 -5.60 29.58
N GLY A 604 -17.46 -6.78 29.00
CA GLY A 604 -16.71 -8.00 29.28
C GLY A 604 -15.70 -8.38 28.21
N THR A 605 -15.74 -7.72 27.04
CA THR A 605 -14.93 -8.14 25.86
C THR A 605 -14.01 -7.09 25.29
N ILE A 606 -14.22 -5.79 25.56
CA ILE A 606 -13.28 -4.73 25.16
C ILE A 606 -11.92 -5.01 25.82
N PRO A 607 -10.81 -5.06 25.06
CA PRO A 607 -9.51 -5.29 25.64
C PRO A 607 -9.13 -4.18 26.63
N THR A 608 -8.44 -4.55 27.70
CA THR A 608 -7.85 -3.63 28.68
C THR A 608 -6.36 -3.85 28.82
N ALA A 609 -5.82 -4.80 28.08
CA ALA A 609 -4.40 -5.13 27.97
C ALA A 609 -4.19 -5.99 26.71
N PRO A 610 -2.97 -6.09 26.21
CA PRO A 610 -2.65 -6.98 25.09
C PRO A 610 -3.03 -8.44 25.38
N ALA A 611 -3.53 -9.12 24.37
CA ALA A 611 -3.84 -10.56 24.47
C ALA A 611 -2.58 -11.37 24.78
N GLN A 612 -2.67 -12.30 25.72
CA GLN A 612 -1.52 -13.10 26.17
C GLN A 612 -1.55 -14.49 25.54
N LEU A 613 -0.63 -14.74 24.61
CA LEU A 613 -0.43 -16.04 23.98
C LEU A 613 0.91 -16.66 24.45
N THR A 614 1.02 -17.98 24.39
CA THR A 614 2.18 -18.72 24.89
C THR A 614 2.59 -19.77 23.86
N ALA A 615 3.88 -19.84 23.53
CA ALA A 615 4.38 -20.86 22.63
C ALA A 615 4.31 -22.26 23.25
N ASN A 616 4.13 -23.27 22.41
CA ASN A 616 4.18 -24.66 22.78
C ASN A 616 4.91 -25.48 21.70
N GLU A 617 5.09 -26.78 21.91
CA GLU A 617 5.83 -27.66 21.00
C GLU A 617 5.18 -27.71 19.59
N THR A 618 3.86 -27.73 19.51
CA THR A 618 3.13 -27.77 18.23
C THR A 618 3.31 -26.46 17.44
N LEU A 619 3.14 -25.34 18.11
CA LEU A 619 3.39 -24.02 17.48
C LEU A 619 4.83 -23.90 17.01
N ALA A 620 5.80 -24.28 17.86
CA ALA A 620 7.22 -24.23 17.50
C ALA A 620 7.55 -25.09 16.27
N ALA A 621 6.94 -26.26 16.17
CA ALA A 621 7.07 -27.11 14.98
C ALA A 621 6.48 -26.46 13.73
N SER A 622 5.31 -25.83 13.85
CA SER A 622 4.65 -25.11 12.72
C SER A 622 5.42 -23.85 12.27
N LEU A 623 6.24 -23.27 13.17
CA LEU A 623 7.08 -22.11 12.85
C LEU A 623 8.45 -22.50 12.27
N ALA A 624 8.73 -23.76 12.05
CA ALA A 624 9.95 -24.20 11.35
C ALA A 624 9.98 -23.63 9.92
N PHE A 625 11.18 -23.30 9.43
CA PHE A 625 11.33 -22.60 8.15
C PHE A 625 10.99 -23.47 6.92
N THR A 626 10.98 -24.78 7.04
CA THR A 626 10.61 -25.68 5.96
C THR A 626 9.73 -26.81 6.54
N GLN A 627 8.57 -27.01 5.94
CA GLN A 627 7.59 -28.03 6.35
C GLN A 627 7.62 -29.27 5.44
N TYR A 628 7.97 -29.13 4.15
CA TYR A 628 7.99 -30.23 3.20
C TYR A 628 9.07 -31.27 3.53
N ASP A 629 8.67 -32.52 3.72
CA ASP A 629 9.53 -33.65 4.13
C ASP A 629 9.92 -34.61 2.97
N GLY A 630 9.44 -34.37 1.76
CA GLY A 630 9.69 -35.18 0.57
C GLY A 630 8.83 -36.45 0.48
N SER A 631 7.85 -36.65 1.35
CA SER A 631 6.95 -37.83 1.32
C SER A 631 6.14 -37.92 0.04
N GLU A 632 5.80 -36.77 -0.57
CA GLU A 632 5.03 -36.65 -1.81
C GLU A 632 5.87 -36.75 -3.09
N ALA A 633 7.20 -36.85 -3.02
CA ALA A 633 8.11 -36.70 -4.16
C ALA A 633 7.75 -37.54 -5.40
N ASN A 634 7.10 -38.68 -5.20
CA ASN A 634 6.66 -39.59 -6.27
C ASN A 634 5.15 -39.83 -6.24
N SER A 635 4.37 -38.93 -5.65
CA SER A 635 2.90 -39.05 -5.58
C SER A 635 2.22 -38.84 -6.95
N VAL A 636 2.92 -38.23 -7.90
CA VAL A 636 2.48 -37.96 -9.26
C VAL A 636 3.52 -38.40 -10.27
N GLU A 637 3.13 -38.55 -11.56
CA GLU A 637 4.09 -38.80 -12.64
C GLU A 637 4.92 -37.55 -12.93
N MET A 638 6.21 -37.74 -13.27
CA MET A 638 7.12 -36.65 -13.66
C MET A 638 6.57 -35.96 -14.92
N PRO A 639 6.34 -34.64 -14.91
CA PRO A 639 5.89 -33.92 -16.10
C PRO A 639 6.89 -34.00 -17.26
N THR A 640 6.39 -33.95 -18.47
CA THR A 640 7.26 -33.82 -19.68
C THR A 640 7.98 -32.47 -19.65
N LEU A 641 9.30 -32.47 -19.91
CA LEU A 641 10.11 -31.28 -20.02
C LEU A 641 10.97 -31.30 -21.28
N GLY A 642 11.26 -30.14 -21.85
CA GLY A 642 12.16 -29.95 -22.97
C GLY A 642 11.68 -30.52 -24.32
N ALA A 643 10.37 -30.78 -24.47
CA ALA A 643 9.72 -31.17 -25.71
C ALA A 643 9.96 -30.12 -26.82
N LYS A 644 9.83 -30.53 -28.08
CA LYS A 644 10.02 -29.66 -29.24
C LYS A 644 8.71 -29.56 -30.05
N ASN A 645 7.69 -29.03 -29.43
CA ASN A 645 6.34 -28.93 -30.02
C ASN A 645 6.20 -27.74 -30.99
N GLY A 646 7.13 -26.76 -30.88
CA GLY A 646 7.17 -25.62 -31.82
C GLY A 646 6.20 -24.49 -31.47
N LEU A 647 5.55 -24.52 -30.31
CA LEU A 647 4.68 -23.45 -29.83
C LEU A 647 5.52 -22.31 -29.22
N THR A 648 5.00 -21.11 -29.30
CA THR A 648 5.55 -19.91 -28.63
C THR A 648 4.51 -19.32 -27.67
N LEU A 649 4.94 -18.52 -26.69
CA LEU A 649 4.00 -17.84 -25.81
C LEU A 649 3.01 -16.96 -26.61
N ALA A 650 3.48 -16.33 -27.70
CA ALA A 650 2.62 -15.52 -28.58
C ALA A 650 1.48 -16.33 -29.22
N SER A 651 1.65 -17.64 -29.44
CA SER A 651 0.58 -18.51 -29.98
C SER A 651 -0.58 -18.71 -28.99
N MET A 652 -0.37 -18.34 -27.73
CA MET A 652 -1.38 -18.44 -26.65
C MET A 652 -2.21 -17.18 -26.47
N ILE A 653 -1.92 -16.10 -27.23
CA ILE A 653 -2.70 -14.85 -27.16
C ILE A 653 -4.19 -15.13 -27.44
N GLY A 654 -5.04 -14.69 -26.51
CA GLY A 654 -6.50 -14.85 -26.60
C GLY A 654 -7.04 -16.25 -26.25
N LYS A 655 -6.20 -17.14 -25.74
CA LYS A 655 -6.63 -18.45 -25.23
C LYS A 655 -7.00 -18.38 -23.75
N ASP A 656 -8.07 -19.10 -23.41
CA ASP A 656 -8.48 -19.25 -22.02
C ASP A 656 -7.42 -20.00 -21.19
N PHE A 657 -7.44 -19.80 -19.87
CA PHE A 657 -6.52 -20.47 -18.95
C PHE A 657 -6.58 -21.99 -19.06
N ASP A 658 -7.77 -22.55 -19.23
CA ASP A 658 -8.00 -24.00 -19.29
C ASP A 658 -7.87 -24.59 -20.72
N ASP A 659 -7.34 -23.83 -21.73
CA ASP A 659 -7.11 -24.34 -23.08
C ASP A 659 -6.02 -25.44 -23.05
N PRO A 660 -6.28 -26.65 -23.61
CA PRO A 660 -5.32 -27.77 -23.53
C PRO A 660 -4.00 -27.52 -24.26
N GLU A 661 -3.89 -26.51 -25.13
CA GLU A 661 -2.58 -26.18 -25.75
C GLU A 661 -1.57 -25.63 -24.74
N TRP A 662 -2.03 -25.14 -23.56
CA TRP A 662 -1.11 -24.76 -22.48
C TRP A 662 -0.22 -25.93 -22.06
N ASP A 663 -0.77 -27.13 -21.91
CA ASP A 663 0.04 -28.32 -21.58
C ASP A 663 1.11 -28.58 -22.64
N THR A 664 0.76 -28.45 -23.92
CA THR A 664 1.70 -28.62 -25.04
C THR A 664 2.80 -27.55 -25.02
N LEU A 665 2.49 -26.32 -24.67
CA LEU A 665 3.49 -25.24 -24.51
C LEU A 665 4.41 -25.51 -23.31
N LEU A 666 3.81 -25.82 -22.15
CA LEU A 666 4.53 -26.07 -20.89
C LEU A 666 5.48 -27.27 -20.99
N ASP A 667 5.15 -28.30 -21.78
CA ASP A 667 6.04 -29.44 -22.05
C ASP A 667 7.37 -29.05 -22.69
N GLN A 668 7.45 -27.88 -23.34
CA GLN A 668 8.69 -27.39 -23.95
C GLN A 668 9.65 -26.75 -22.95
N LEU A 669 9.16 -26.34 -21.77
CA LEU A 669 10.00 -25.72 -20.73
C LEU A 669 11.09 -26.69 -20.26
N THR A 670 12.26 -26.15 -20.01
CA THR A 670 13.33 -26.88 -19.32
C THR A 670 13.26 -26.60 -17.82
N TYR A 671 13.75 -27.55 -17.03
CA TYR A 671 13.84 -27.36 -15.57
C TYR A 671 14.58 -26.06 -15.20
N SER A 672 15.68 -25.77 -15.91
CA SER A 672 16.47 -24.56 -15.68
C SER A 672 15.68 -23.26 -15.96
N GLU A 673 14.82 -23.24 -16.99
CA GLU A 673 13.98 -22.06 -17.28
C GLU A 673 12.92 -21.85 -16.18
N MET A 674 12.29 -22.92 -15.70
CA MET A 674 11.36 -22.85 -14.59
C MET A 674 12.06 -22.32 -13.33
N VAL A 675 13.22 -22.88 -12.95
CA VAL A 675 14.00 -22.39 -11.82
C VAL A 675 14.32 -20.90 -11.94
N GLN A 676 14.78 -20.44 -13.09
CA GLN A 676 15.14 -19.04 -13.29
C GLN A 676 13.92 -18.10 -13.17
N THR A 677 12.82 -18.48 -13.82
CA THR A 677 11.61 -17.64 -13.80
C THR A 677 11.02 -17.55 -12.40
N ILE A 678 10.95 -18.65 -11.68
CA ILE A 678 10.35 -18.73 -10.35
C ILE A 678 11.22 -18.05 -9.27
N THR A 679 12.55 -18.22 -9.34
CA THR A 679 13.43 -17.82 -8.23
C THR A 679 14.13 -16.48 -8.39
N LEU A 680 13.97 -15.79 -9.52
CA LEU A 680 14.63 -14.52 -9.83
C LEU A 680 13.61 -13.46 -10.29
N GLY A 681 12.54 -13.31 -9.54
CA GLY A 681 11.41 -12.43 -9.86
C GLY A 681 11.61 -10.95 -9.48
N PHE A 682 12.78 -10.55 -9.01
CA PHE A 682 13.01 -9.16 -8.58
C PHE A 682 12.78 -8.16 -9.72
N HIS A 683 11.68 -7.42 -9.66
CA HIS A 683 11.25 -6.44 -10.64
C HIS A 683 11.22 -6.95 -12.09
N ASN A 684 10.93 -8.23 -12.28
CA ASN A 684 10.80 -8.84 -13.60
C ASN A 684 10.20 -10.25 -13.55
N THR A 685 9.74 -10.74 -14.70
CA THR A 685 9.62 -12.17 -14.94
C THR A 685 10.69 -12.61 -15.95
N ALA A 686 11.52 -13.59 -15.59
CA ALA A 686 12.63 -14.00 -16.43
C ALA A 686 12.17 -14.58 -17.78
N ALA A 687 13.06 -14.61 -18.74
CA ALA A 687 12.78 -15.15 -20.04
C ALA A 687 12.88 -16.68 -20.10
N ALA A 688 12.07 -17.28 -20.96
CA ALA A 688 12.10 -18.71 -21.29
C ALA A 688 12.20 -18.90 -22.82
N ALA A 689 13.43 -19.18 -23.28
CA ALA A 689 13.74 -19.22 -24.70
C ALA A 689 13.08 -20.40 -25.43
N SER A 690 12.83 -21.52 -24.73
CA SER A 690 12.18 -22.72 -25.30
C SER A 690 10.77 -22.47 -25.81
N ILE A 691 10.09 -21.45 -25.26
CA ILE A 691 8.72 -21.07 -25.58
C ILE A 691 8.59 -19.64 -26.12
N GLY A 692 9.69 -18.99 -26.42
CA GLY A 692 9.70 -17.63 -26.97
C GLY A 692 9.22 -16.54 -26.01
N LYS A 693 9.28 -16.76 -24.69
CA LYS A 693 8.98 -15.74 -23.68
C LYS A 693 10.16 -14.79 -23.49
N THR A 694 9.93 -13.48 -23.58
CA THR A 694 10.89 -12.44 -23.17
C THR A 694 10.83 -12.17 -21.66
N ALA A 695 11.85 -11.52 -21.11
CA ALA A 695 11.73 -10.96 -19.77
C ALA A 695 10.79 -9.75 -19.80
N THR A 696 10.01 -9.59 -18.73
CA THR A 696 9.24 -8.36 -18.45
C THR A 696 10.06 -7.39 -17.60
N LYS A 697 9.54 -6.21 -17.40
CA LYS A 697 10.01 -5.25 -16.40
C LYS A 697 8.84 -4.84 -15.53
N ASP A 698 9.06 -4.87 -14.24
CA ASP A 698 8.07 -4.49 -13.25
C ASP A 698 8.68 -3.41 -12.33
N GLU A 699 7.85 -2.57 -11.70
CA GLU A 699 8.36 -1.51 -10.83
C GLU A 699 7.39 -1.24 -9.67
N ASN A 700 7.85 -0.53 -8.65
CA ASN A 700 7.01 -0.07 -7.55
C ASN A 700 6.02 0.99 -8.01
N GLY A 701 4.90 1.11 -7.29
CA GLY A 701 3.99 2.18 -7.56
C GLY A 701 2.58 2.07 -7.01
N PRO A 702 2.37 2.10 -5.69
CA PRO A 702 1.01 2.24 -5.16
C PRO A 702 0.37 3.57 -5.59
N GLN A 703 1.11 4.66 -5.61
CA GLN A 703 0.63 5.99 -5.98
C GLN A 703 1.04 6.43 -7.40
N GLY A 704 1.54 5.51 -8.22
CA GLY A 704 2.13 5.79 -9.53
C GLY A 704 3.55 5.24 -9.64
N LEU A 705 4.06 5.15 -10.85
CA LEU A 705 5.34 4.50 -11.14
C LEU A 705 6.51 5.19 -10.44
N THR A 706 7.12 4.54 -9.45
CA THR A 706 8.28 5.04 -8.72
C THR A 706 9.44 4.06 -8.73
N ALA A 707 10.62 4.53 -9.13
CA ALA A 707 11.86 3.77 -9.18
C ALA A 707 12.86 4.19 -8.08
N ALA A 708 12.38 4.73 -6.98
CA ALA A 708 13.22 5.27 -5.91
C ALA A 708 14.16 4.22 -5.30
N LEU A 709 13.73 2.96 -5.17
CA LEU A 709 14.54 1.86 -4.65
C LEU A 709 15.42 1.20 -5.72
N THR A 710 14.99 1.18 -6.96
CA THR A 710 15.71 0.51 -8.07
C THR A 710 16.69 1.42 -8.79
N GLY A 711 16.53 2.74 -8.63
CA GLY A 711 17.35 3.76 -9.29
C GLY A 711 17.03 3.93 -10.79
N GLY A 712 15.84 3.49 -11.22
CA GLY A 712 15.29 3.73 -12.55
C GLY A 712 14.72 5.14 -12.71
N ALA A 713 13.84 5.33 -13.70
CA ALA A 713 13.08 6.57 -13.87
C ALA A 713 11.69 6.42 -13.27
N SER A 714 11.28 7.42 -12.48
CA SER A 714 9.90 7.57 -11.96
C SER A 714 9.05 8.38 -12.95
N ALA A 715 7.75 8.20 -12.88
CA ALA A 715 6.75 8.98 -13.60
C ALA A 715 5.96 9.87 -12.64
N MET A 716 4.72 10.26 -13.01
CA MET A 716 3.85 10.98 -12.09
C MET A 716 3.50 10.10 -10.89
N CYS A 717 3.70 10.64 -9.68
CA CYS A 717 3.16 10.06 -8.45
C CYS A 717 1.99 10.94 -8.00
N TYR A 718 0.82 10.31 -7.88
CA TYR A 718 -0.41 10.95 -7.45
C TYR A 718 -0.41 11.15 -5.93
N THR A 719 -1.52 11.64 -5.39
CA THR A 719 -1.75 11.76 -3.94
C THR A 719 -1.66 10.38 -3.27
N SER A 720 -1.57 10.37 -1.95
CA SER A 720 -1.72 9.13 -1.17
C SER A 720 -3.05 8.42 -1.47
N GLU A 721 -3.08 7.10 -1.30
CA GLU A 721 -4.27 6.29 -1.63
C GLU A 721 -5.48 6.67 -0.76
N ASP A 722 -5.28 7.12 0.47
CA ASP A 722 -6.34 7.66 1.33
C ASP A 722 -6.98 8.94 0.76
N VAL A 723 -6.19 9.85 0.17
CA VAL A 723 -6.71 11.03 -0.55
C VAL A 723 -7.46 10.61 -1.81
N MET A 724 -6.96 9.61 -2.56
CA MET A 724 -7.68 9.04 -3.70
C MET A 724 -9.04 8.49 -3.27
N ALA A 725 -9.09 7.74 -2.17
CA ALA A 725 -10.32 7.19 -1.62
C ALA A 725 -11.28 8.29 -1.11
N ALA A 726 -10.73 9.36 -0.50
CA ALA A 726 -11.49 10.50 0.00
C ALA A 726 -12.21 11.32 -1.09
N THR A 727 -11.86 11.08 -2.36
CA THR A 727 -12.64 11.62 -3.49
C THR A 727 -14.03 11.01 -3.60
N PHE A 728 -14.21 9.76 -3.18
CA PHE A 728 -15.42 8.95 -3.43
C PHE A 728 -15.87 9.01 -4.91
N ASN A 729 -14.89 9.05 -5.82
CA ASN A 729 -15.11 9.24 -7.25
C ASN A 729 -14.44 8.14 -8.07
N VAL A 730 -15.19 7.07 -8.31
CA VAL A 730 -14.74 5.87 -9.04
C VAL A 730 -14.19 6.21 -10.43
N ASP A 731 -14.86 7.11 -11.16
CA ASP A 731 -14.45 7.48 -12.52
C ASP A 731 -13.12 8.26 -12.52
N LEU A 732 -12.93 9.13 -11.55
CA LEU A 732 -11.68 9.90 -11.39
C LEU A 732 -10.50 8.97 -11.09
N ILE A 733 -10.68 7.99 -10.21
CA ILE A 733 -9.61 7.06 -9.84
C ILE A 733 -9.36 6.02 -10.95
N ASN A 734 -10.38 5.62 -11.71
CA ASN A 734 -10.17 4.83 -12.92
C ASN A 734 -9.27 5.58 -13.93
N GLU A 735 -9.46 6.89 -14.07
CA GLU A 735 -8.63 7.74 -14.94
C GLU A 735 -7.18 7.86 -14.40
N VAL A 736 -7.01 7.96 -13.06
CA VAL A 736 -5.67 7.88 -12.43
C VAL A 736 -4.99 6.56 -12.80
N GLY A 737 -5.68 5.44 -12.60
CA GLY A 737 -5.16 4.12 -12.97
C GLY A 737 -4.81 4.02 -14.45
N ARG A 738 -5.65 4.58 -15.34
CA ARG A 738 -5.35 4.63 -16.79
C ARG A 738 -4.05 5.39 -17.08
N CYS A 739 -3.81 6.51 -16.42
CA CYS A 739 -2.59 7.30 -16.59
C CYS A 739 -1.35 6.60 -16.05
N ILE A 740 -1.45 5.94 -14.87
CA ILE A 740 -0.38 5.07 -14.36
C ILE A 740 -0.05 3.97 -15.38
N GLY A 741 -1.05 3.37 -15.99
CA GLY A 741 -0.88 2.40 -17.06
C GLY A 741 -0.22 2.97 -18.31
N GLU A 742 -0.51 4.23 -18.69
CA GLU A 742 0.15 4.94 -19.79
C GLU A 742 1.63 5.20 -19.51
N ASP A 743 1.97 5.59 -18.28
CA ASP A 743 3.35 5.75 -17.84
C ASP A 743 4.13 4.44 -17.96
N CYS A 744 3.57 3.36 -17.43
CA CYS A 744 4.18 2.04 -17.54
C CYS A 744 4.37 1.62 -19.00
N LEU A 745 3.36 1.80 -19.84
CA LEU A 745 3.42 1.49 -21.27
C LEU A 745 4.47 2.35 -22.00
N ALA A 746 4.55 3.66 -21.68
CA ALA A 746 5.51 4.58 -22.28
C ALA A 746 6.95 4.22 -21.91
N MET A 747 7.18 3.77 -20.67
CA MET A 747 8.50 3.46 -20.11
C MET A 747 8.88 1.98 -20.25
N GLY A 748 7.96 1.14 -20.77
CA GLY A 748 8.20 -0.26 -21.08
C GLY A 748 8.15 -1.18 -19.84
N TYR A 749 7.33 -0.84 -18.87
CA TYR A 749 6.99 -1.70 -17.74
C TYR A 749 5.71 -2.48 -18.04
N SER A 750 5.66 -3.73 -17.59
CA SER A 750 4.53 -4.63 -17.80
C SER A 750 3.83 -5.01 -16.51
N GLY A 751 4.47 -4.80 -15.37
CA GLY A 751 3.95 -5.06 -14.04
C GLY A 751 4.18 -3.90 -13.08
N LEU A 752 3.26 -3.75 -12.12
CA LEU A 752 3.30 -2.70 -11.09
C LEU A 752 3.09 -3.32 -9.71
N TYR A 753 4.00 -3.05 -8.75
CA TYR A 753 3.86 -3.45 -7.35
C TYR A 753 2.94 -2.47 -6.63
N GLY A 754 1.67 -2.73 -6.70
CA GLY A 754 0.56 -1.91 -6.23
C GLY A 754 -0.74 -2.30 -6.96
N PRO A 755 -1.88 -1.70 -6.59
CA PRO A 755 -2.15 -0.82 -5.43
C PRO A 755 -1.94 -1.50 -4.06
N GLY A 756 -1.89 -0.68 -3.00
CA GLY A 756 -1.87 -1.15 -1.61
C GLY A 756 -3.28 -1.47 -1.10
N ILE A 757 -3.49 -2.63 -0.46
CA ILE A 757 -4.82 -3.12 -0.08
C ILE A 757 -4.97 -3.48 1.40
N ASN A 758 -4.01 -3.11 2.23
CA ASN A 758 -4.13 -3.32 3.67
C ASN A 758 -5.06 -2.27 4.30
N MET A 759 -5.50 -2.52 5.54
CA MET A 759 -6.47 -1.65 6.21
C MET A 759 -5.77 -0.63 7.11
N HIS A 760 -6.37 0.55 7.26
CA HIS A 760 -6.01 1.49 8.32
C HIS A 760 -6.49 0.95 9.68
N ARG A 761 -5.80 -0.07 10.19
CA ARG A 761 -6.14 -0.71 11.46
C ARG A 761 -5.98 0.25 12.64
N THR A 762 -4.93 1.06 12.59
CA THR A 762 -4.70 2.17 13.52
C THR A 762 -4.07 3.35 12.79
N ALA A 763 -4.15 4.52 13.40
CA ALA A 763 -3.47 5.72 12.90
C ALA A 763 -1.92 5.58 12.86
N TYR A 764 -1.35 4.62 13.61
CA TYR A 764 0.10 4.51 13.82
C TYR A 764 0.82 3.57 12.85
N SER A 765 0.12 2.91 11.92
CA SER A 765 0.81 2.13 10.88
C SER A 765 1.64 3.04 9.97
N GLY A 766 2.90 2.68 9.77
CA GLY A 766 3.82 3.47 8.94
C GLY A 766 3.41 3.61 7.48
N ARG A 767 2.60 2.67 6.96
CA ARG A 767 2.24 2.63 5.53
C ARG A 767 0.81 3.02 5.23
N ASN A 768 0.08 3.70 6.13
CA ASN A 768 -1.28 4.15 5.83
C ASN A 768 -1.37 5.00 4.56
N PHE A 769 -0.32 5.75 4.20
CA PHE A 769 -0.28 6.56 2.98
C PHE A 769 -0.43 5.76 1.68
N GLU A 770 -0.12 4.47 1.68
CA GLU A 770 -0.28 3.59 0.52
C GLU A 770 -1.43 2.58 0.67
N TYR A 771 -2.38 2.87 1.57
CA TYR A 771 -3.63 2.14 1.79
C TYR A 771 -4.81 3.12 1.78
N TYR A 772 -6.01 2.64 1.43
CA TYR A 772 -7.12 3.53 1.11
C TYR A 772 -7.92 4.01 2.32
N SER A 773 -8.19 3.16 3.33
CA SER A 773 -9.19 3.46 4.36
C SER A 773 -9.23 2.45 5.52
N GLU A 774 -9.95 2.82 6.59
CA GLU A 774 -10.44 1.91 7.61
C GLU A 774 -11.66 1.08 7.16
N ASP A 775 -12.34 1.48 6.07
CA ASP A 775 -13.54 0.80 5.55
C ASP A 775 -13.18 -0.07 4.34
N PRO A 776 -13.45 -1.40 4.38
CA PRO A 776 -13.10 -2.31 3.30
C PRO A 776 -13.93 -2.10 2.03
N PHE A 777 -15.15 -1.52 2.12
CA PHE A 777 -15.99 -1.29 0.96
C PHE A 777 -15.47 -0.14 0.09
N VAL A 778 -15.18 1.03 0.68
CA VAL A 778 -14.61 2.15 -0.09
C VAL A 778 -13.22 1.80 -0.58
N ALA A 779 -12.38 1.17 0.25
CA ALA A 779 -11.04 0.73 -0.13
C ALA A 779 -11.10 -0.22 -1.33
N GLY A 780 -11.96 -1.25 -1.28
CA GLY A 780 -12.09 -2.23 -2.35
C GLY A 780 -12.67 -1.64 -3.64
N THR A 781 -13.66 -0.76 -3.53
CA THR A 781 -14.32 -0.14 -4.69
C THR A 781 -13.39 0.83 -5.42
N ILE A 782 -12.66 1.65 -4.71
CA ILE A 782 -11.69 2.59 -5.28
C ILE A 782 -10.48 1.84 -5.87
N CYS A 783 -9.95 0.84 -5.14
CA CYS A 783 -8.90 -0.03 -5.64
C CYS A 783 -9.32 -0.75 -6.94
N ALA A 784 -10.53 -1.29 -7.00
CA ALA A 784 -11.04 -1.93 -8.21
C ALA A 784 -11.06 -0.99 -9.42
N ALA A 785 -11.45 0.27 -9.22
CA ALA A 785 -11.43 1.29 -10.28
C ALA A 785 -10.01 1.60 -10.78
N GLU A 786 -9.06 1.76 -9.86
CA GLU A 786 -7.66 1.98 -10.20
C GLU A 786 -7.06 0.81 -10.96
N VAL A 787 -7.29 -0.43 -10.49
CA VAL A 787 -6.87 -1.67 -11.15
C VAL A 787 -7.41 -1.75 -12.58
N GLN A 788 -8.69 -1.48 -12.79
CA GLN A 788 -9.28 -1.46 -14.14
C GLN A 788 -8.56 -0.47 -15.05
N GLY A 789 -8.27 0.73 -14.55
CA GLY A 789 -7.54 1.76 -15.27
C GLY A 789 -6.14 1.28 -15.68
N ILE A 790 -5.34 0.81 -14.73
CA ILE A 790 -3.97 0.32 -14.95
C ILE A 790 -3.97 -0.82 -15.96
N GLN A 791 -4.81 -1.84 -15.75
CA GLN A 791 -4.88 -3.03 -16.60
C GLN A 791 -5.44 -2.74 -17.99
N SER A 792 -6.17 -1.63 -18.19
CA SER A 792 -6.61 -1.19 -19.52
C SER A 792 -5.45 -0.91 -20.49
N LYS A 793 -4.24 -0.73 -19.96
CA LYS A 793 -2.98 -0.54 -20.71
C LYS A 793 -2.11 -1.80 -20.74
N GLY A 794 -2.67 -2.94 -20.33
CA GLY A 794 -1.97 -4.21 -20.31
C GLY A 794 -0.88 -4.33 -19.25
N VAL A 795 -0.94 -3.51 -18.23
CA VAL A 795 -0.03 -3.57 -17.07
C VAL A 795 -0.69 -4.43 -15.99
N TYR A 796 -0.10 -5.58 -15.65
CA TYR A 796 -0.61 -6.37 -14.54
C TYR A 796 -0.22 -5.73 -13.19
N VAL A 797 -1.19 -5.73 -12.28
CA VAL A 797 -0.97 -5.25 -10.91
C VAL A 797 -0.56 -6.42 -10.02
N TYR A 798 0.24 -6.12 -8.99
CA TYR A 798 0.47 -7.02 -7.86
C TYR A 798 -0.16 -6.38 -6.63
N LEU A 799 -1.46 -6.69 -6.38
CA LEU A 799 -2.15 -6.20 -5.18
C LEU A 799 -1.34 -6.54 -3.94
N LYS A 800 -0.98 -5.56 -3.14
CA LYS A 800 -0.11 -5.75 -1.98
C LYS A 800 -0.69 -5.14 -0.71
N HIS A 801 -0.50 -5.80 0.41
CA HIS A 801 0.07 -7.12 0.58
C HIS A 801 -1.04 -8.09 0.96
N VAL A 802 -1.14 -9.20 0.29
CA VAL A 802 -2.14 -10.22 0.60
C VAL A 802 -1.52 -11.24 1.59
N ALA A 803 -1.88 -11.10 2.86
CA ALA A 803 -2.71 -10.15 3.56
C ALA A 803 -2.14 -9.83 4.95
N LEU A 804 -2.83 -8.93 5.71
CA LEU A 804 -2.54 -8.65 7.12
C LEU A 804 -1.20 -7.94 7.39
N ASN A 805 -0.70 -7.15 6.44
CA ASN A 805 0.45 -6.27 6.65
C ASN A 805 -0.02 -4.86 7.07
N ASP A 806 -0.84 -4.81 8.13
CA ASP A 806 -1.45 -3.58 8.64
C ASP A 806 -0.58 -2.89 9.71
N SER A 807 0.65 -3.38 9.91
CA SER A 807 1.71 -2.77 10.71
C SER A 807 3.08 -3.19 10.19
N GLU A 808 4.09 -2.35 10.40
CA GLU A 808 5.44 -2.55 9.89
C GLU A 808 6.36 -3.24 10.90
N THR A 809 6.07 -3.10 12.19
CA THR A 809 6.90 -3.65 13.27
C THR A 809 6.90 -5.17 13.24
N SER A 810 8.08 -5.77 13.13
CA SER A 810 8.28 -7.23 13.09
C SER A 810 7.54 -7.93 11.93
N ARG A 811 7.13 -7.19 10.88
CA ARG A 811 6.33 -7.70 9.75
C ARG A 811 6.93 -8.96 9.11
N ARG A 812 8.26 -9.13 9.13
CA ARG A 812 8.95 -10.28 8.54
C ARG A 812 8.85 -11.52 9.44
N GLY A 813 7.67 -12.13 9.40
CA GLY A 813 7.38 -13.38 10.07
C GLY A 813 6.59 -13.27 11.37
N VAL A 814 6.06 -12.08 11.74
CA VAL A 814 5.11 -11.94 12.85
C VAL A 814 3.90 -12.87 12.65
N ASN A 815 3.46 -13.51 13.74
CA ASN A 815 2.30 -14.38 13.73
C ASN A 815 1.04 -13.54 13.96
N THR A 816 0.18 -13.40 12.94
CA THR A 816 -1.03 -12.60 13.02
C THR A 816 -2.24 -13.49 13.27
N TRP A 817 -2.93 -13.25 14.38
CA TRP A 817 -4.04 -14.07 14.85
C TRP A 817 -5.36 -13.33 14.75
N LEU A 818 -6.35 -13.93 14.10
CA LEU A 818 -7.71 -13.38 13.92
C LEU A 818 -8.71 -14.51 13.67
N ASN A 819 -10.00 -14.24 13.82
CA ASN A 819 -11.06 -15.19 13.50
C ASN A 819 -11.51 -15.12 12.04
N GLU A 820 -12.23 -16.12 11.58
CA GLU A 820 -12.67 -16.27 10.18
C GLU A 820 -13.56 -15.14 9.69
N GLN A 821 -14.53 -14.65 10.52
CA GLN A 821 -15.43 -13.55 10.14
C GLN A 821 -14.63 -12.28 9.89
N THR A 822 -13.73 -11.94 10.80
CA THR A 822 -12.84 -10.77 10.69
C THR A 822 -11.97 -10.86 9.43
N ALA A 823 -11.40 -12.05 9.17
CA ALA A 823 -10.60 -12.28 8.00
C ALA A 823 -11.35 -11.94 6.70
N ARG A 824 -12.59 -12.42 6.57
CA ARG A 824 -13.38 -12.33 5.33
C ARG A 824 -14.06 -10.99 5.13
N GLU A 825 -14.58 -10.38 6.20
CA GLU A 825 -15.39 -9.17 6.11
C GLU A 825 -14.56 -7.87 6.19
N ILE A 826 -13.31 -7.95 6.66
CA ILE A 826 -12.44 -6.77 6.81
C ILE A 826 -11.19 -6.91 5.94
N TYR A 827 -10.32 -7.89 6.24
CA TYR A 827 -8.95 -7.92 5.69
C TYR A 827 -8.81 -8.56 4.32
N LEU A 828 -9.79 -9.34 3.87
CA LEU A 828 -9.82 -9.95 2.54
C LEU A 828 -10.82 -9.28 1.58
N GLU A 829 -11.73 -8.45 2.08
CA GLU A 829 -12.77 -7.81 1.27
C GLU A 829 -12.19 -6.90 0.19
N VAL A 830 -11.11 -6.18 0.48
CA VAL A 830 -10.43 -5.31 -0.51
C VAL A 830 -9.85 -6.16 -1.66
N ALA A 831 -9.22 -7.29 -1.33
CA ALA A 831 -8.72 -8.23 -2.34
C ALA A 831 -9.87 -8.89 -3.12
N ASP A 832 -10.98 -9.23 -2.45
CA ASP A 832 -12.19 -9.76 -3.11
C ASP A 832 -12.68 -8.77 -4.18
N LYS A 833 -12.97 -7.52 -3.80
CA LYS A 833 -13.45 -6.50 -4.75
C LYS A 833 -12.43 -6.18 -5.85
N ALA A 834 -11.15 -6.03 -5.52
CA ALA A 834 -10.12 -5.76 -6.51
C ALA A 834 -9.96 -6.89 -7.55
N ILE A 835 -10.20 -8.15 -7.17
CA ILE A 835 -10.14 -9.31 -8.07
C ILE A 835 -11.47 -9.49 -8.81
N THR A 836 -12.61 -9.47 -8.12
CA THR A 836 -13.93 -9.78 -8.72
C THR A 836 -14.48 -8.62 -9.52
N ASP A 837 -14.41 -7.39 -9.01
CA ASP A 837 -14.92 -6.18 -9.65
C ASP A 837 -13.84 -5.50 -10.50
N GLY A 838 -12.62 -5.40 -9.97
CA GLY A 838 -11.46 -4.79 -10.63
C GLY A 838 -10.79 -5.68 -11.68
N GLY A 839 -10.98 -6.99 -11.59
CA GLY A 839 -10.35 -7.97 -12.48
C GLY A 839 -8.83 -8.05 -12.28
N ALA A 840 -8.31 -7.83 -11.07
CA ALA A 840 -6.88 -7.89 -10.81
C ALA A 840 -6.28 -9.25 -11.19
N TRP A 841 -5.16 -9.22 -11.93
CA TRP A 841 -4.54 -10.46 -12.44
C TRP A 841 -3.62 -11.12 -11.43
N SER A 842 -2.92 -10.34 -10.59
CA SER A 842 -1.87 -10.88 -9.73
C SER A 842 -1.87 -10.23 -8.34
N VAL A 843 -1.20 -10.89 -7.40
CA VAL A 843 -1.06 -10.42 -6.02
C VAL A 843 0.38 -10.55 -5.52
N MET A 844 0.75 -9.74 -4.54
CA MET A 844 1.97 -9.89 -3.74
C MET A 844 1.60 -10.35 -2.33
N THR A 845 2.20 -11.46 -1.88
CA THR A 845 1.93 -12.02 -0.55
C THR A 845 2.67 -11.26 0.55
N GLY A 846 2.01 -11.04 1.68
CA GLY A 846 2.61 -10.34 2.81
C GLY A 846 3.80 -11.07 3.44
N PHE A 847 4.66 -10.31 4.11
CA PHE A 847 5.78 -10.84 4.91
C PHE A 847 5.32 -11.65 6.11
N ASN A 848 4.22 -11.25 6.73
CA ASN A 848 3.72 -11.81 7.97
C ASN A 848 3.23 -13.25 7.80
N ARG A 849 3.01 -13.89 8.92
CA ARG A 849 2.33 -15.18 9.00
C ARG A 849 0.85 -14.95 9.28
N TRP A 850 0.02 -15.74 8.66
CA TRP A 850 -1.39 -15.89 8.96
C TRP A 850 -1.54 -17.02 9.99
N GLY A 851 -1.78 -16.69 11.25
CA GLY A 851 -1.54 -17.65 12.34
C GLY A 851 -0.05 -18.03 12.40
N ALA A 852 0.25 -19.32 12.28
CA ALA A 852 1.62 -19.83 12.26
C ALA A 852 2.23 -19.99 10.85
N THR A 853 1.42 -19.83 9.78
CA THR A 853 1.84 -20.11 8.41
C THR A 853 2.13 -18.83 7.66
N TRP A 854 3.31 -18.68 7.06
CA TRP A 854 3.62 -17.54 6.21
C TRP A 854 2.59 -17.38 5.08
N CYS A 855 2.17 -16.13 4.77
CA CYS A 855 1.14 -15.86 3.77
C CYS A 855 1.44 -16.51 2.42
N GLY A 856 2.70 -16.47 1.96
CA GLY A 856 3.14 -17.12 0.72
C GLY A 856 3.19 -18.66 0.77
N ALA A 857 3.04 -19.28 1.93
CA ALA A 857 2.95 -20.72 2.11
C ALA A 857 1.56 -21.17 2.61
N ASN A 858 0.58 -20.27 2.60
CA ASN A 858 -0.78 -20.56 3.06
C ASN A 858 -1.67 -21.02 1.89
N ALA A 859 -1.82 -22.34 1.73
CA ALA A 859 -2.64 -22.91 0.67
C ALA A 859 -4.13 -22.51 0.77
N ASN A 860 -4.66 -22.32 1.98
CA ASN A 860 -6.03 -21.87 2.17
C ASN A 860 -6.23 -20.45 1.63
N LEU A 861 -5.23 -19.58 1.81
CA LEU A 861 -5.25 -18.22 1.25
C LEU A 861 -5.07 -18.24 -0.27
N LEU A 862 -3.98 -18.85 -0.78
CA LEU A 862 -3.60 -18.71 -2.19
C LEU A 862 -4.44 -19.60 -3.11
N THR A 863 -4.57 -20.88 -2.76
CA THR A 863 -5.29 -21.86 -3.58
C THR A 863 -6.77 -21.91 -3.21
N GLY A 864 -7.09 -21.88 -1.92
CA GLY A 864 -8.47 -21.94 -1.44
C GLY A 864 -9.26 -20.69 -1.74
N PHE A 865 -8.83 -19.55 -1.18
CA PHE A 865 -9.54 -18.27 -1.30
C PHE A 865 -9.32 -17.61 -2.67
N LEU A 866 -8.08 -17.19 -2.99
CA LEU A 866 -7.84 -16.40 -4.20
C LEU A 866 -8.20 -17.14 -5.49
N ARG A 867 -7.77 -18.41 -5.63
CA ARG A 867 -8.00 -19.17 -6.86
C ARG A 867 -9.32 -19.94 -6.84
N GLY A 868 -9.66 -20.53 -5.69
CA GLY A 868 -10.86 -21.35 -5.54
C GLY A 868 -12.12 -20.51 -5.44
N GLU A 869 -12.23 -19.64 -4.47
CA GLU A 869 -13.42 -18.85 -4.21
C GLU A 869 -13.54 -17.65 -5.17
N LEU A 870 -12.45 -16.88 -5.38
CA LEU A 870 -12.48 -15.67 -6.23
C LEU A 870 -12.19 -15.95 -7.71
N GLY A 871 -11.60 -17.11 -8.04
CA GLY A 871 -11.33 -17.48 -9.44
C GLY A 871 -10.09 -16.81 -10.06
N MET A 872 -9.18 -16.26 -9.27
CA MET A 872 -7.94 -15.65 -9.78
C MET A 872 -7.10 -16.65 -10.59
N ARG A 873 -6.61 -16.25 -11.76
CA ARG A 873 -5.81 -17.09 -12.67
C ARG A 873 -4.37 -16.64 -12.85
N GLY A 874 -4.04 -15.44 -12.44
CA GLY A 874 -2.70 -14.89 -12.58
C GLY A 874 -1.74 -15.33 -11.48
N MET A 875 -0.56 -14.71 -11.48
CA MET A 875 0.54 -15.12 -10.60
C MET A 875 0.49 -14.51 -9.20
N CYS A 876 1.04 -15.26 -8.25
CA CYS A 876 1.31 -14.81 -6.89
C CYS A 876 2.82 -14.58 -6.74
N ILE A 877 3.27 -13.34 -6.54
CA ILE A 877 4.65 -13.02 -6.20
C ILE A 877 4.79 -12.92 -4.68
N THR A 878 5.97 -13.26 -4.15
CA THR A 878 6.29 -12.95 -2.75
C THR A 878 6.62 -11.47 -2.59
N ASP A 879 6.49 -10.93 -1.39
CA ASP A 879 7.21 -9.72 -1.02
C ASP A 879 8.73 -9.97 -1.10
N PHE A 880 9.55 -8.90 -0.93
CA PHE A 880 11.01 -8.97 -1.06
C PHE A 880 11.62 -10.07 -0.18
N SER A 881 11.91 -11.22 -0.79
CA SER A 881 12.38 -12.39 -0.05
C SER A 881 13.86 -12.30 0.36
N GLY A 882 14.68 -11.61 -0.42
CA GLY A 882 16.09 -11.37 -0.11
C GLY A 882 16.82 -12.62 0.37
N SER A 883 17.22 -12.63 1.65
CA SER A 883 17.87 -13.75 2.34
C SER A 883 16.95 -14.48 3.33
N SER A 884 15.67 -14.17 3.36
CA SER A 884 14.70 -14.75 4.30
C SER A 884 14.54 -16.24 4.09
N GLN A 885 14.73 -17.01 5.18
CA GLN A 885 14.66 -18.47 5.13
C GLN A 885 13.24 -19.00 5.33
N TYR A 886 12.39 -18.27 6.07
CA TYR A 886 11.01 -18.67 6.33
C TYR A 886 10.10 -18.50 5.11
N MET A 887 10.50 -17.66 4.15
CA MET A 887 9.83 -17.51 2.85
C MET A 887 10.24 -18.68 1.93
N ASP A 888 9.93 -19.89 2.38
CA ASP A 888 10.43 -21.12 1.81
C ASP A 888 9.91 -21.36 0.40
N LEU A 889 10.83 -21.70 -0.52
CA LEU A 889 10.49 -21.95 -1.92
C LEU A 889 9.53 -23.13 -2.10
N VAL A 890 9.75 -24.22 -1.37
CA VAL A 890 9.02 -25.48 -1.60
C VAL A 890 7.63 -25.39 -1.00
N ASP A 891 7.55 -24.96 0.26
CA ASP A 891 6.27 -24.77 0.94
C ASP A 891 5.40 -23.73 0.22
N GLY A 892 6.01 -22.64 -0.29
CA GLY A 892 5.33 -21.65 -1.09
C GLY A 892 4.81 -22.19 -2.43
N LEU A 893 5.61 -22.95 -3.17
CA LEU A 893 5.17 -23.58 -4.44
C LEU A 893 3.99 -24.52 -4.21
N ILE A 894 4.04 -25.32 -3.13
CA ILE A 894 2.96 -26.25 -2.78
C ILE A 894 1.67 -25.48 -2.45
N ALA A 895 1.80 -24.32 -1.81
CA ALA A 895 0.66 -23.47 -1.44
C ALA A 895 0.07 -22.65 -2.60
N GLY A 896 0.83 -22.41 -3.67
CA GLY A 896 0.39 -21.65 -4.83
C GLY A 896 1.09 -20.30 -5.04
N SER A 897 2.21 -20.03 -4.35
CA SER A 897 3.14 -18.96 -4.73
C SER A 897 3.85 -19.33 -6.03
N ASP A 898 4.01 -18.39 -6.93
CA ASP A 898 4.51 -18.66 -8.28
C ASP A 898 5.91 -18.10 -8.52
N ILE A 899 6.27 -16.98 -7.89
CA ILE A 899 7.51 -16.26 -8.18
C ILE A 899 8.05 -15.59 -6.91
N TRP A 900 9.37 -15.63 -6.72
CA TRP A 900 10.05 -15.01 -5.58
C TRP A 900 10.66 -13.67 -5.95
N ASP A 901 10.25 -12.60 -5.28
CA ASP A 901 10.87 -11.29 -5.41
C ASP A 901 12.24 -11.30 -4.74
N SER A 902 13.26 -11.74 -5.47
CA SER A 902 14.61 -11.90 -4.97
C SER A 902 15.67 -11.48 -6.02
N PRO A 903 16.54 -10.53 -5.66
CA PRO A 903 17.72 -10.20 -6.46
C PRO A 903 18.87 -11.18 -6.23
N MET A 904 18.76 -12.07 -5.21
CA MET A 904 19.85 -12.97 -4.78
C MET A 904 19.61 -14.40 -5.28
N PRO A 905 20.25 -14.82 -6.37
CA PRO A 905 19.97 -16.11 -7.00
C PRO A 905 20.27 -17.32 -6.10
N LYS A 906 21.18 -17.20 -5.13
CA LYS A 906 21.76 -18.37 -4.46
C LYS A 906 20.83 -19.12 -3.51
N ILE A 907 19.90 -18.47 -2.82
CA ILE A 907 19.10 -19.14 -1.79
C ILE A 907 18.08 -20.04 -2.46
N HIS A 908 17.15 -19.42 -3.19
CA HIS A 908 16.04 -20.15 -3.80
C HIS A 908 16.52 -21.03 -4.99
N THR A 909 17.41 -20.53 -5.84
CA THR A 909 17.96 -21.29 -6.97
C THR A 909 18.75 -22.51 -6.53
N THR A 910 19.56 -22.41 -5.44
CA THR A 910 20.29 -23.56 -4.90
C THR A 910 19.32 -24.57 -4.25
N LYS A 911 18.27 -24.08 -3.59
CA LYS A 911 17.24 -24.96 -3.01
C LYS A 911 16.50 -25.69 -4.13
N ALA A 912 16.05 -24.99 -5.17
CA ALA A 912 15.39 -25.59 -6.33
C ALA A 912 16.20 -26.72 -6.94
N ALA A 913 17.52 -26.58 -7.07
CA ALA A 913 18.38 -27.59 -7.68
C ALA A 913 18.31 -28.98 -6.98
N ASN A 914 17.82 -29.05 -5.75
CA ASN A 914 17.66 -30.32 -5.03
C ASN A 914 16.41 -31.10 -5.45
N TYR A 915 15.49 -30.50 -6.19
CA TYR A 915 14.15 -31.05 -6.49
C TYR A 915 13.93 -31.39 -7.97
N GLU A 916 14.97 -31.40 -8.79
CA GLU A 916 14.88 -31.76 -10.24
C GLU A 916 14.29 -33.18 -10.47
N ASN A 917 14.43 -34.08 -9.51
CA ASN A 917 13.91 -35.45 -9.58
C ASN A 917 12.69 -35.68 -8.69
N ASP A 918 12.14 -34.64 -8.09
CA ASP A 918 10.92 -34.66 -7.29
C ASP A 918 9.72 -34.32 -8.17
N ALA A 919 8.98 -35.35 -8.59
CA ALA A 919 7.89 -35.18 -9.55
C ALA A 919 6.77 -34.25 -9.02
N TYR A 920 6.53 -34.28 -7.73
CA TYR A 920 5.52 -33.43 -7.10
C TYR A 920 5.93 -31.97 -7.17
N ILE A 921 7.15 -31.63 -6.78
CA ILE A 921 7.64 -30.23 -6.83
C ILE A 921 7.79 -29.73 -8.27
N VAL A 922 8.27 -30.58 -9.20
CA VAL A 922 8.33 -30.21 -10.62
C VAL A 922 6.94 -29.91 -11.18
N THR A 923 5.89 -30.63 -10.72
CA THR A 923 4.51 -30.33 -11.09
C THR A 923 4.06 -28.98 -10.54
N GLN A 924 4.38 -28.65 -9.28
CA GLN A 924 4.05 -27.33 -8.71
C GLN A 924 4.79 -26.20 -9.46
N MET A 925 6.06 -26.40 -9.81
CA MET A 925 6.80 -25.45 -10.64
C MET A 925 6.14 -25.25 -12.02
N ARG A 926 5.63 -26.31 -12.63
CA ARG A 926 4.89 -26.23 -13.89
C ARG A 926 3.58 -25.43 -13.75
N ASN A 927 2.85 -25.65 -12.64
CA ASN A 927 1.65 -24.87 -12.31
C ASN A 927 1.99 -23.40 -12.13
N ALA A 928 3.04 -23.08 -11.39
CA ALA A 928 3.54 -21.72 -11.21
C ALA A 928 3.88 -21.06 -12.55
N MET A 929 4.57 -21.77 -13.42
CA MET A 929 4.85 -21.27 -14.78
C MET A 929 3.59 -21.01 -15.59
N HIS A 930 2.54 -21.82 -15.45
CA HIS A 930 1.27 -21.57 -16.13
C HIS A 930 0.66 -20.23 -15.71
N HIS A 931 0.54 -19.95 -14.39
CA HIS A 931 0.04 -18.68 -13.88
C HIS A 931 0.89 -17.48 -14.36
N ILE A 932 2.21 -17.59 -14.30
CA ILE A 932 3.13 -16.54 -14.79
C ILE A 932 2.92 -16.31 -16.29
N LEU A 933 2.91 -17.36 -17.10
CA LEU A 933 2.77 -17.25 -18.55
C LEU A 933 1.40 -16.72 -18.97
N TYR A 934 0.33 -17.13 -18.28
CA TYR A 934 -1.00 -16.61 -18.50
C TYR A 934 -1.10 -15.11 -18.19
N THR A 935 -0.48 -14.65 -17.12
CA THR A 935 -0.39 -13.21 -16.80
C THR A 935 0.36 -12.45 -17.89
N VAL A 936 1.54 -12.95 -18.28
CA VAL A 936 2.39 -12.27 -19.28
C VAL A 936 1.74 -12.21 -20.65
N VAL A 937 1.05 -13.28 -21.10
CA VAL A 937 0.45 -13.32 -22.44
C VAL A 937 -0.70 -12.34 -22.59
N ASN A 938 -1.37 -11.98 -21.49
CA ASN A 938 -2.47 -11.01 -21.47
C ASN A 938 -1.97 -9.57 -21.23
N SER A 939 -0.66 -9.34 -21.12
CA SER A 939 -0.09 -8.04 -20.81
C SER A 939 0.50 -7.31 -22.03
N ASN A 940 0.90 -6.05 -21.80
CA ASN A 940 1.59 -5.22 -22.79
C ASN A 940 2.98 -5.77 -23.20
N ALA A 941 3.52 -6.74 -22.45
CA ALA A 941 4.73 -7.48 -22.82
C ALA A 941 4.59 -8.17 -24.20
N MET A 942 3.36 -8.39 -24.65
CA MET A 942 3.07 -8.98 -25.96
C MET A 942 2.92 -7.95 -27.08
N ASN A 943 3.01 -6.66 -26.83
CA ASN A 943 3.04 -5.63 -27.87
C ASN A 943 4.21 -5.88 -28.84
N GLY A 944 3.91 -5.86 -30.13
CA GLY A 944 4.89 -6.12 -31.19
C GLY A 944 5.12 -7.60 -31.50
N TRP A 945 4.45 -8.55 -30.83
CA TRP A 945 4.57 -9.98 -31.07
C TRP A 945 3.45 -10.52 -31.96
N ALA A 946 3.84 -11.32 -32.96
CA ALA A 946 2.92 -12.14 -33.74
C ALA A 946 3.12 -13.62 -33.38
N SER A 947 2.08 -14.44 -33.55
CA SER A 947 2.14 -15.87 -33.24
C SER A 947 3.19 -16.65 -34.02
N THR A 948 3.69 -16.09 -35.14
CA THR A 948 4.74 -16.67 -35.98
C THR A 948 6.15 -16.22 -35.62
N ASP A 949 6.29 -15.33 -34.65
CA ASP A 949 7.58 -14.78 -34.26
C ASP A 949 8.38 -15.79 -33.43
N THR A 950 9.70 -15.74 -33.60
CA THR A 950 10.62 -16.59 -32.86
C THR A 950 11.70 -15.77 -32.17
N LEU A 951 12.29 -16.32 -31.12
CA LEU A 951 13.38 -15.70 -30.39
C LEU A 951 14.72 -16.25 -30.85
N LYS A 952 15.68 -15.34 -31.02
CA LYS A 952 17.11 -15.69 -31.12
C LYS A 952 17.83 -15.17 -29.89
N THR A 953 18.40 -16.05 -29.10
CA THR A 953 19.25 -15.69 -27.96
C THR A 953 20.46 -14.90 -28.45
N ILE A 954 20.77 -13.79 -27.80
CA ILE A 954 21.93 -12.95 -28.02
C ILE A 954 22.66 -12.71 -26.70
N THR A 955 23.99 -12.52 -26.78
CA THR A 955 24.74 -12.10 -25.61
C THR A 955 24.47 -10.62 -25.35
N PRO A 956 24.04 -10.21 -24.13
CA PRO A 956 23.80 -8.82 -23.85
C PRO A 956 25.07 -7.98 -23.99
N TRP A 957 24.88 -6.70 -24.33
CA TRP A 957 26.01 -5.82 -24.69
C TRP A 957 27.07 -5.70 -23.59
N TRP A 958 26.68 -5.69 -22.34
CA TRP A 958 27.59 -5.56 -21.20
C TRP A 958 28.48 -6.82 -21.03
N GLN A 959 27.95 -8.02 -21.27
CA GLN A 959 28.74 -9.25 -21.27
C GLN A 959 29.73 -9.24 -22.45
N THR A 960 29.29 -8.79 -23.62
CA THR A 960 30.16 -8.61 -24.77
C THR A 960 31.31 -7.65 -24.49
N ALA A 961 31.03 -6.54 -23.79
CA ALA A 961 32.03 -5.57 -23.35
C ALA A 961 33.04 -6.19 -22.36
N ILE A 962 32.56 -6.98 -21.40
CA ILE A 962 33.44 -7.68 -20.44
C ILE A 962 34.31 -8.71 -21.17
N TYR A 963 33.77 -9.50 -22.10
CA TYR A 963 34.54 -10.45 -22.88
C TYR A 963 35.61 -9.76 -23.75
N ALA A 964 35.25 -8.64 -24.36
CA ALA A 964 36.22 -7.82 -25.10
C ALA A 964 37.33 -7.30 -24.19
N LEU A 965 36.98 -6.81 -22.99
CA LEU A 965 37.97 -6.36 -22.00
C LEU A 965 38.90 -7.49 -21.57
N ILE A 966 38.38 -8.67 -21.28
CA ILE A 966 39.16 -9.86 -20.91
C ILE A 966 40.10 -10.22 -22.06
N ALA A 967 39.62 -10.24 -23.30
CA ALA A 967 40.43 -10.54 -24.48
C ALA A 967 41.57 -9.54 -24.66
N VAL A 968 41.30 -8.25 -24.54
CA VAL A 968 42.32 -7.19 -24.63
C VAL A 968 43.38 -7.34 -23.52
N LEU A 969 42.95 -7.55 -22.27
CA LEU A 969 43.86 -7.75 -21.14
C LEU A 969 44.71 -9.02 -21.31
N ALA A 970 44.13 -10.10 -21.81
CA ALA A 970 44.87 -11.34 -22.11
C ALA A 970 45.95 -11.13 -23.20
N VAL A 971 45.58 -10.45 -24.30
CA VAL A 971 46.55 -10.11 -25.36
C VAL A 971 47.66 -9.21 -24.81
N LEU A 972 47.35 -8.19 -24.02
CA LEU A 972 48.34 -7.33 -23.39
C LEU A 972 49.25 -8.13 -22.45
N THR A 973 48.74 -9.07 -21.70
CA THR A 973 49.50 -9.94 -20.81
C THR A 973 50.48 -10.80 -21.62
N ILE A 974 50.03 -11.40 -22.71
CA ILE A 974 50.86 -12.19 -23.62
C ILE A 974 51.98 -11.31 -24.24
N LEU A 975 51.66 -10.11 -24.72
CA LEU A 975 52.63 -9.19 -25.28
C LEU A 975 53.70 -8.74 -24.27
N CYS A 976 53.24 -8.41 -23.04
CA CYS A 976 54.13 -8.05 -21.92
C CYS A 976 55.06 -9.23 -21.55
N ALA A 977 54.53 -10.45 -21.44
CA ALA A 977 55.27 -11.66 -21.16
C ALA A 977 56.28 -11.98 -22.26
N TRP A 978 55.94 -11.79 -23.53
CA TRP A 978 56.82 -11.93 -24.66
C TRP A 978 57.97 -10.92 -24.61
N GLN A 979 57.70 -9.63 -24.32
CA GLN A 979 58.73 -8.60 -24.15
C GLN A 979 59.63 -8.88 -22.94
N LEU A 980 59.03 -9.40 -21.83
CA LEU A 980 59.81 -9.87 -20.68
C LEU A 980 60.75 -11.02 -21.05
N SER A 981 60.25 -12.02 -21.81
CA SER A 981 61.07 -13.12 -22.30
C SER A 981 62.26 -12.63 -23.17
N LYS A 982 62.01 -11.69 -24.09
CA LYS A 982 63.05 -11.03 -24.86
C LYS A 982 64.07 -10.29 -23.98
N ALA A 983 63.61 -9.53 -23.01
CA ALA A 983 64.50 -8.80 -22.12
C ALA A 983 65.34 -9.74 -21.21
N LEU A 984 64.77 -10.87 -20.78
CA LEU A 984 65.42 -11.90 -20.01
C LEU A 984 66.50 -12.62 -20.87
N LYS A 985 66.22 -13.00 -22.16
CA LYS A 985 67.17 -13.58 -23.08
C LYS A 985 68.31 -12.61 -23.34
N ALA A 986 68.04 -11.34 -23.59
CA ALA A 986 69.07 -10.34 -23.80
C ALA A 986 69.92 -10.13 -22.52
N LYS A 987 69.36 -10.24 -21.34
CA LYS A 987 70.12 -10.20 -20.07
C LYS A 987 70.98 -11.44 -19.92
N LYS A 988 70.53 -12.64 -20.28
CA LYS A 988 71.26 -13.91 -20.22
C LYS A 988 72.49 -13.88 -21.21
N SER A 989 72.26 -13.50 -22.47
CA SER A 989 73.34 -13.41 -23.44
C SER A 989 74.43 -12.43 -23.06
N MET A 990 74.12 -11.36 -22.37
CA MET A 990 75.09 -10.39 -21.83
C MET A 990 75.87 -10.89 -20.60
N VAL A 991 75.30 -11.83 -19.85
CA VAL A 991 75.97 -12.51 -18.74
C VAL A 991 76.95 -13.54 -19.24
N ASP A 992 76.55 -14.30 -20.30
CA ASP A 992 77.32 -15.38 -20.90
C ASP A 992 78.49 -14.81 -21.77
N THR A 993 78.44 -13.55 -22.20
CA THR A 993 79.48 -12.88 -22.96
C THR A 993 80.43 -11.95 -22.12
N ALA A 994 80.26 -11.94 -20.83
CA ALA A 994 81.15 -11.19 -19.97
C ALA A 994 82.47 -11.94 -19.79
N PRO A 995 83.69 -11.35 -20.12
CA PRO A 995 84.97 -12.03 -19.94
C PRO A 995 85.19 -12.33 -18.45
N ALA A 996 85.65 -13.50 -18.13
CA ALA A 996 86.11 -13.92 -16.82
C ALA A 996 87.08 -12.90 -16.30
N ALA A 997 86.74 -12.12 -15.26
CA ALA A 997 87.64 -11.21 -14.56
C ALA A 997 88.71 -12.10 -13.89
N ASP A 998 89.93 -12.01 -14.32
CA ASP A 998 91.13 -12.60 -13.68
C ASP A 998 91.10 -12.37 -12.18
N GLN A 999 91.22 -13.40 -11.43
CA GLN A 999 91.65 -13.36 -10.03
C GLN A 999 93.17 -12.93 -10.04
N LYS A 1000 93.45 -11.79 -9.55
CA LYS A 1000 94.64 -11.46 -8.80
C LYS A 1000 94.27 -10.50 -7.58
#